data_b6b6b7513ae2eefa8f22a86e107eee69
#
_entry.id   b6b6b7513ae2eefa8f22a86e107eee69
#
_cell.length_a   1.000
_cell.length_b   1.000
_cell.length_c   1.000
_cell.angle_alpha   90.00
_cell.angle_beta   90.00
_cell.angle_gamma   90.00
#
_symmetry.space_group_name_H-M   'P 1'
#
loop_
_entity.id
_entity.type
_entity.pdbx_description
1 polymer ?
#
loop_
_entity_poly.entity_id
_entity_poly.type
_entity_poly.pdbx_seq_one_letter_code
_entity_poly.pdbx_strand_id
1 'polypeptide(L)'
;MANPVGGMKHTLQAKDRNNAKVIVADPNFTKTAAHADLYLRQRSGTDIALVYGLIHIILKNGWEDKEFIENRTYGIDEIRKEAEHWTPEVTSDVTGVPVDKLLKAADILAHTKPGTVVWALGITQHSVGTSNTRILPILQLILGNMGKAGGGCNIIRGHDNVQGSTDMCNLSDSLPMYYGLTDAAWKYYCKGWGVDYDEFIKRFAVSTKEPKQGGTPVKNTVFEEYYYHDPKHPEDRNWRNEKGWSLSKWWQGVLKEENTFSSGALRVLWVQGTGLTSMAHLAKIQEAASKLDMIVVAEPFVNEISILSDRKDGVYILPVATAFENEGHLSATNRSGQWRTKVVDPLYESKGDHEVMFLFAKKFGFYDEYVKGMKMGIVDREIKQVKDDFVWPDDATNEIARIGNSIGYGGRTAEMFRRHQANWDKFDPDTLIGIGGEVKGEYYGKPWPAWDEKHPGTPILYDMSKPYAEGGSGFRNRFGLEHNGVSQLASEETTLVGSAIKGGYPQITKENIEKVLGITLTEEEKAKMGPSWSMDYSGIIFEKCREKGVVPYGNARARAIVWEFLDPIPKHREPVHSPRWDLVQKYPTFDDQARNFRVSTKFKSEQQAKDWSKEFPIVFSTQRVVNLSGAGMIERTSKYLSAITPEMFANVNPELALKYGIKDRDMMWIHSPQGTKIKVRCYHSQMVTPDRICMPYNFAGIMQGVDLSARYPEGTKPYVIGESYNTVTNYGFDPVTQISEFNAGLCRIEKAEENTFKTSFFHEYGERDAMGKE
;
A
#
# COMPACT_ATOMS: atom_id res chain seq x y z
N MET A 1 4.30 11.59 -13.68
CA MET A 1 3.26 11.75 -12.64
C MET A 1 1.88 11.84 -13.27
N ALA A 2 0.96 11.03 -12.80
CA ALA A 2 -0.44 11.06 -13.28
C ALA A 2 -1.30 12.14 -12.59
N ASN A 3 -0.70 12.98 -11.76
CA ASN A 3 -1.32 14.15 -11.15
C ASN A 3 -0.63 15.43 -11.62
N PRO A 4 -1.09 16.04 -12.72
CA PRO A 4 -0.44 17.23 -13.27
C PRO A 4 -0.65 18.47 -12.38
N VAL A 5 -1.80 18.58 -11.72
CA VAL A 5 -2.14 19.78 -10.92
C VAL A 5 -1.35 19.80 -9.59
N GLY A 6 -1.39 18.72 -8.81
CA GLY A 6 -0.67 18.66 -7.54
C GLY A 6 0.82 18.35 -7.71
N GLY A 7 1.13 17.18 -8.27
CA GLY A 7 2.50 16.67 -8.29
C GLY A 7 3.40 17.36 -9.32
N MET A 8 2.97 17.45 -10.57
CA MET A 8 3.83 17.97 -11.65
C MET A 8 4.03 19.47 -11.54
N LYS A 9 3.00 20.23 -11.18
CA LYS A 9 3.09 21.67 -10.96
C LYS A 9 4.17 22.02 -9.92
N HIS A 10 4.14 21.37 -8.75
CA HIS A 10 5.15 21.61 -7.71
C HIS A 10 6.55 21.20 -8.15
N THR A 11 6.69 20.11 -8.91
CA THR A 11 7.98 19.69 -9.48
C THR A 11 8.53 20.75 -10.44
N LEU A 12 7.71 21.27 -11.33
CA LEU A 12 8.11 22.34 -12.28
C LEU A 12 8.43 23.65 -11.55
N GLN A 13 7.66 24.02 -10.54
CA GLN A 13 7.94 25.19 -9.71
C GLN A 13 9.29 25.05 -8.96
N ALA A 14 9.61 23.86 -8.46
CA ALA A 14 10.90 23.61 -7.83
C ALA A 14 12.07 23.78 -8.82
N LYS A 15 11.90 23.32 -10.07
CA LYS A 15 12.91 23.56 -11.13
C LYS A 15 13.09 25.05 -11.41
N ASP A 16 12.00 25.76 -11.58
CA ASP A 16 12.01 27.18 -11.95
C ASP A 16 12.54 28.08 -10.82
N ARG A 17 12.06 27.89 -9.59
CA ARG A 17 12.39 28.76 -8.45
C ARG A 17 13.67 28.39 -7.74
N ASN A 18 13.98 27.09 -7.65
CA ASN A 18 15.09 26.58 -6.83
C ASN A 18 16.17 25.87 -7.67
N ASN A 19 16.08 25.89 -8.99
CA ASN A 19 16.97 25.15 -9.89
C ASN A 19 17.09 23.66 -9.54
N ALA A 20 16.00 23.08 -9.01
CA ALA A 20 15.97 21.68 -8.61
C ALA A 20 16.18 20.77 -9.83
N LYS A 21 16.94 19.69 -9.65
CA LYS A 21 17.19 18.71 -10.70
C LYS A 21 16.18 17.59 -10.62
N VAL A 22 15.66 17.17 -11.77
CA VAL A 22 14.69 16.09 -11.89
C VAL A 22 15.30 14.92 -12.64
N ILE A 23 15.51 13.80 -11.95
CA ILE A 23 15.90 12.53 -12.55
C ILE A 23 14.66 11.67 -12.65
N VAL A 24 14.39 11.10 -13.82
CA VAL A 24 13.30 10.16 -14.03
C VAL A 24 13.84 8.82 -14.47
N ALA A 25 13.57 7.79 -13.66
CA ALA A 25 13.84 6.39 -14.00
C ALA A 25 12.49 5.72 -14.33
N ASP A 26 12.29 5.36 -15.59
CA ASP A 26 11.06 4.74 -16.08
C ASP A 26 11.35 3.98 -17.38
N PRO A 27 10.85 2.74 -17.54
CA PRO A 27 10.99 2.00 -18.78
C PRO A 27 10.36 2.68 -20.00
N ASN A 28 9.33 3.51 -19.79
CA ASN A 28 8.61 4.23 -20.83
C ASN A 28 8.97 5.72 -20.83
N PHE A 29 9.04 6.34 -22.00
CA PHE A 29 9.22 7.78 -22.12
C PHE A 29 7.90 8.50 -21.85
N THR A 30 7.64 8.73 -20.56
CA THR A 30 6.40 9.35 -20.08
C THR A 30 6.43 10.87 -20.18
N LYS A 31 5.25 11.52 -20.00
CA LYS A 31 5.17 12.98 -19.88
C LYS A 31 6.07 13.53 -18.77
N THR A 32 6.27 12.79 -17.68
CA THR A 32 7.21 13.18 -16.62
C THR A 32 8.66 13.11 -17.11
N ALA A 33 9.01 12.07 -17.87
CA ALA A 33 10.35 11.94 -18.46
C ALA A 33 10.69 13.07 -19.44
N ALA A 34 9.69 13.61 -20.14
CA ALA A 34 9.89 14.75 -21.05
C ALA A 34 10.31 16.05 -20.32
N HIS A 35 10.09 16.15 -19.01
CA HIS A 35 10.50 17.29 -18.18
C HIS A 35 11.74 17.01 -17.33
N ALA A 36 12.35 15.82 -17.45
CA ALA A 36 13.53 15.45 -16.69
C ALA A 36 14.80 16.18 -17.16
N ASP A 37 15.68 16.51 -16.23
CA ASP A 37 17.06 16.93 -16.54
C ASP A 37 17.93 15.74 -16.93
N LEU A 38 17.55 14.53 -16.41
CA LEU A 38 18.18 13.26 -16.77
C LEU A 38 17.12 12.16 -16.80
N TYR A 39 17.03 11.47 -17.93
CA TYR A 39 16.15 10.33 -18.10
C TYR A 39 16.95 9.03 -18.17
N LEU A 40 16.63 8.10 -17.26
CA LEU A 40 17.19 6.77 -17.16
C LEU A 40 16.13 5.77 -17.64
N ARG A 41 16.32 5.23 -18.84
CA ARG A 41 15.43 4.18 -19.36
C ARG A 41 15.95 2.82 -18.93
N GLN A 42 15.37 2.30 -17.86
CA GLN A 42 15.74 1.00 -17.35
C GLN A 42 14.86 -0.12 -17.92
N ARG A 43 15.36 -1.32 -17.96
CA ARG A 43 14.57 -2.52 -18.20
C ARG A 43 13.62 -2.78 -17.02
N SER A 44 12.36 -3.20 -17.30
CA SER A 44 11.38 -3.51 -16.25
C SER A 44 11.92 -4.55 -15.26
N GLY A 45 11.68 -4.31 -13.96
CA GLY A 45 12.09 -5.22 -12.88
C GLY A 45 13.56 -5.12 -12.46
N THR A 46 14.30 -4.08 -12.89
CA THR A 46 15.71 -3.90 -12.54
C THR A 46 15.99 -2.75 -11.58
N ASP A 47 14.97 -2.33 -10.83
CA ASP A 47 15.03 -1.17 -9.93
C ASP A 47 16.11 -1.31 -8.86
N ILE A 48 16.25 -2.48 -8.26
CA ILE A 48 17.27 -2.75 -7.22
C ILE A 48 18.67 -2.66 -7.81
N ALA A 49 18.89 -3.26 -8.98
CA ALA A 49 20.17 -3.21 -9.67
C ALA A 49 20.57 -1.76 -10.01
N LEU A 50 19.61 -0.96 -10.52
CA LEU A 50 19.84 0.45 -10.81
C LEU A 50 20.28 1.22 -9.55
N VAL A 51 19.55 1.07 -8.45
CA VAL A 51 19.84 1.81 -7.23
C VAL A 51 21.16 1.35 -6.59
N TYR A 52 21.48 0.05 -6.60
CA TYR A 52 22.77 -0.43 -6.16
C TYR A 52 23.94 0.11 -6.99
N GLY A 53 23.77 0.22 -8.31
CA GLY A 53 24.78 0.87 -9.15
C GLY A 53 25.03 2.32 -8.76
N LEU A 54 23.97 3.07 -8.46
CA LEU A 54 24.09 4.44 -7.94
C LEU A 54 24.78 4.46 -6.56
N ILE A 55 24.41 3.55 -5.65
CA ILE A 55 25.05 3.40 -4.33
C ILE A 55 26.53 3.05 -4.49
N HIS A 56 26.87 2.12 -5.39
CA HIS A 56 28.27 1.77 -5.67
C HIS A 56 29.09 2.99 -6.05
N ILE A 57 28.61 3.78 -7.00
CA ILE A 57 29.30 4.99 -7.48
C ILE A 57 29.48 5.99 -6.34
N ILE A 58 28.42 6.25 -5.57
CA ILE A 58 28.46 7.18 -4.43
C ILE A 58 29.48 6.75 -3.39
N LEU A 59 29.46 5.48 -2.97
CA LEU A 59 30.36 4.93 -1.96
C LEU A 59 31.82 4.90 -2.42
N LYS A 60 32.06 4.52 -3.69
CA LYS A 60 33.41 4.45 -4.27
C LYS A 60 34.09 5.82 -4.35
N ASN A 61 33.29 6.87 -4.58
CA ASN A 61 33.79 8.24 -4.65
C ASN A 61 33.81 8.95 -3.28
N GLY A 62 33.34 8.31 -2.20
CA GLY A 62 33.27 8.89 -0.86
C GLY A 62 32.26 10.04 -0.73
N TRP A 63 31.18 10.00 -1.54
CA TRP A 63 30.14 11.02 -1.60
C TRP A 63 28.98 10.79 -0.61
N GLU A 64 29.03 9.70 0.15
CA GLU A 64 28.09 9.41 1.22
C GLU A 64 28.18 10.39 2.39
N ASP A 65 27.09 10.54 3.12
CA ASP A 65 27.05 11.27 4.39
C ASP A 65 27.52 10.34 5.53
N LYS A 66 28.83 10.33 5.78
CA LYS A 66 29.49 9.42 6.76
C LYS A 66 29.00 9.67 8.17
N GLU A 67 28.84 10.93 8.56
CA GLU A 67 28.35 11.29 9.89
C GLU A 67 26.91 10.80 10.10
N PHE A 68 26.05 11.00 9.14
CA PHE A 68 24.66 10.50 9.21
C PHE A 68 24.62 8.97 9.28
N ILE A 69 25.43 8.29 8.47
CA ILE A 69 25.51 6.82 8.49
C ILE A 69 25.94 6.32 9.85
N GLU A 70 27.00 6.86 10.41
CA GLU A 70 27.56 6.44 11.69
C GLU A 70 26.57 6.67 12.85
N ASN A 71 25.94 7.84 12.88
CA ASN A 71 25.10 8.23 14.01
C ASN A 71 23.64 7.75 13.87
N ARG A 72 23.14 7.54 12.66
CA ARG A 72 21.70 7.43 12.38
C ARG A 72 21.27 6.14 11.68
N THR A 73 22.21 5.27 11.34
CA THR A 73 21.87 4.05 10.59
C THR A 73 22.39 2.79 11.26
N TYR A 74 21.86 1.65 10.82
CA TYR A 74 22.30 0.33 11.20
C TYR A 74 22.25 -0.61 9.98
N GLY A 75 23.33 -1.41 9.79
CA GLY A 75 23.40 -2.44 8.74
C GLY A 75 23.80 -1.91 7.36
N ILE A 76 24.36 -0.71 7.25
CA ILE A 76 24.88 -0.16 5.98
C ILE A 76 26.09 -0.94 5.47
N ASP A 77 26.88 -1.58 6.33
CA ASP A 77 28.02 -2.38 5.90
C ASP A 77 27.61 -3.57 5.04
N GLU A 78 26.47 -4.19 5.32
CA GLU A 78 25.94 -5.25 4.46
C GLU A 78 25.51 -4.70 3.09
N ILE A 79 25.01 -3.47 3.04
CA ILE A 79 24.69 -2.77 1.78
C ILE A 79 25.98 -2.44 1.02
N ARG A 80 27.06 -2.02 1.70
CA ARG A 80 28.35 -1.78 1.06
C ARG A 80 28.89 -3.03 0.37
N LYS A 81 28.86 -4.18 1.05
CA LYS A 81 29.27 -5.47 0.50
C LYS A 81 28.46 -5.86 -0.73
N GLU A 82 27.16 -5.73 -0.67
CA GLU A 82 26.29 -6.04 -1.83
C GLU A 82 26.55 -5.06 -2.99
N ALA A 83 26.76 -3.77 -2.68
CA ALA A 83 27.02 -2.74 -3.68
C ALA A 83 28.37 -2.96 -4.44
N GLU A 84 29.36 -3.61 -3.85
CA GLU A 84 30.64 -3.91 -4.52
C GLU A 84 30.44 -4.69 -5.83
N HIS A 85 29.45 -5.56 -5.90
CA HIS A 85 29.11 -6.31 -7.08
C HIS A 85 28.54 -5.44 -8.21
N TRP A 86 27.87 -4.34 -7.86
CA TRP A 86 27.10 -3.52 -8.80
C TRP A 86 27.94 -2.39 -9.41
N THR A 87 29.05 -2.74 -10.09
CA THR A 87 29.82 -1.73 -10.84
C THR A 87 28.98 -1.06 -11.92
N PRO A 88 29.35 0.13 -12.42
CA PRO A 88 28.62 0.79 -13.51
C PRO A 88 28.39 -0.11 -14.73
N GLU A 89 29.36 -0.96 -15.09
CA GLU A 89 29.28 -1.88 -16.23
C GLU A 89 28.28 -3.01 -15.97
N VAL A 90 28.34 -3.66 -14.80
CA VAL A 90 27.38 -4.71 -14.39
C VAL A 90 25.98 -4.12 -14.32
N THR A 91 25.84 -2.93 -13.73
CA THR A 91 24.56 -2.25 -13.64
C THR A 91 24.01 -1.90 -15.03
N SER A 92 24.87 -1.40 -15.93
CA SER A 92 24.47 -1.08 -17.30
C SER A 92 24.02 -2.32 -18.06
N ASP A 93 24.72 -3.45 -17.95
CA ASP A 93 24.31 -4.72 -18.58
C ASP A 93 22.95 -5.21 -18.10
N VAL A 94 22.72 -5.19 -16.77
CA VAL A 94 21.48 -5.69 -16.18
C VAL A 94 20.30 -4.74 -16.45
N THR A 95 20.53 -3.44 -16.34
CA THR A 95 19.44 -2.45 -16.43
C THR A 95 19.20 -1.89 -17.83
N GLY A 96 20.20 -1.97 -18.71
CA GLY A 96 20.19 -1.28 -20.01
C GLY A 96 20.45 0.22 -19.93
N VAL A 97 20.76 0.78 -18.76
CA VAL A 97 21.04 2.21 -18.59
C VAL A 97 22.53 2.45 -18.91
N PRO A 98 22.87 3.38 -19.83
CA PRO A 98 24.28 3.68 -20.17
C PRO A 98 25.10 4.14 -18.97
N VAL A 99 26.37 3.73 -18.91
CA VAL A 99 27.31 4.03 -17.81
C VAL A 99 27.45 5.53 -17.55
N ASP A 100 27.55 6.33 -18.59
CA ASP A 100 27.64 7.80 -18.47
C ASP A 100 26.43 8.42 -17.77
N LYS A 101 25.24 7.88 -18.02
CA LYS A 101 24.01 8.30 -17.33
C LYS A 101 23.96 7.86 -15.89
N LEU A 102 24.48 6.68 -15.56
CA LEU A 102 24.61 6.21 -14.17
C LEU A 102 25.53 7.13 -13.36
N LEU A 103 26.71 7.43 -13.93
CA LEU A 103 27.68 8.36 -13.32
C LEU A 103 27.07 9.74 -13.08
N LYS A 104 26.38 10.29 -14.09
CA LYS A 104 25.71 11.60 -14.00
C LYS A 104 24.56 11.59 -12.96
N ALA A 105 23.80 10.51 -12.88
CA ALA A 105 22.72 10.38 -11.90
C ALA A 105 23.26 10.36 -10.47
N ALA A 106 24.32 9.59 -10.22
CA ALA A 106 24.96 9.49 -8.92
C ALA A 106 25.57 10.85 -8.48
N ASP A 107 26.21 11.56 -9.40
CA ASP A 107 26.75 12.90 -9.17
C ASP A 107 25.66 13.89 -8.76
N ILE A 108 24.55 13.97 -9.52
CA ILE A 108 23.42 14.85 -9.20
C ILE A 108 22.87 14.52 -7.80
N LEU A 109 22.62 13.22 -7.50
CA LEU A 109 22.07 12.79 -6.23
C LEU A 109 23.00 13.12 -5.03
N ALA A 110 24.29 13.00 -5.24
CA ALA A 110 25.28 13.28 -4.19
C ALA A 110 25.47 14.78 -3.89
N HIS A 111 25.40 15.62 -4.92
CA HIS A 111 25.80 17.03 -4.79
C HIS A 111 24.62 18.01 -4.86
N THR A 112 23.41 17.57 -5.22
CA THR A 112 22.22 18.42 -5.22
C THR A 112 21.33 18.04 -4.04
N LYS A 113 21.52 18.71 -2.91
CA LYS A 113 20.84 18.37 -1.63
C LYS A 113 20.01 19.56 -1.09
N PRO A 114 18.92 19.31 -0.32
CA PRO A 114 18.36 18.00 -0.02
C PRO A 114 17.68 17.37 -1.23
N GLY A 115 17.73 16.05 -1.33
CA GLY A 115 17.09 15.30 -2.41
C GLY A 115 15.94 14.43 -1.90
N THR A 116 14.86 14.34 -2.68
CA THR A 116 13.74 13.44 -2.39
C THR A 116 13.56 12.39 -3.48
N VAL A 117 13.21 11.17 -3.07
CA VAL A 117 12.79 10.11 -3.99
C VAL A 117 11.29 9.97 -3.95
N VAL A 118 10.66 9.98 -5.12
CA VAL A 118 9.20 9.89 -5.27
C VAL A 118 8.86 8.63 -6.05
N TRP A 119 7.96 7.81 -5.52
CA TRP A 119 7.49 6.61 -6.24
C TRP A 119 6.03 6.27 -5.89
N ALA A 120 5.49 5.31 -6.64
CA ALA A 120 4.19 4.70 -6.41
C ALA A 120 4.22 3.22 -6.82
N LEU A 121 3.13 2.69 -7.36
CA LEU A 121 2.95 1.29 -7.69
C LEU A 121 3.92 0.74 -8.75
N GLY A 122 4.55 1.60 -9.57
CA GLY A 122 5.57 1.19 -10.53
C GLY A 122 6.75 0.45 -9.88
N ILE A 123 7.12 0.84 -8.67
CA ILE A 123 8.18 0.21 -7.86
C ILE A 123 7.66 -1.00 -7.08
N THR A 124 6.41 -0.94 -6.58
CA THR A 124 5.91 -1.93 -5.62
C THR A 124 5.30 -3.16 -6.27
N GLN A 125 4.76 -3.05 -7.47
CA GLN A 125 4.05 -4.14 -8.15
C GLN A 125 4.99 -5.07 -8.91
N HIS A 126 5.92 -5.67 -8.15
CA HIS A 126 6.90 -6.65 -8.59
C HIS A 126 6.98 -7.82 -7.61
N SER A 127 7.47 -8.97 -8.08
CA SER A 127 7.74 -10.14 -7.21
C SER A 127 8.79 -9.88 -6.13
N VAL A 128 9.52 -8.77 -6.22
CA VAL A 128 10.46 -8.26 -5.22
C VAL A 128 10.06 -6.86 -4.70
N GLY A 129 8.77 -6.55 -4.69
CA GLY A 129 8.24 -5.23 -4.35
C GLY A 129 8.69 -4.71 -2.99
N THR A 130 8.78 -5.56 -1.98
CA THR A 130 9.31 -5.21 -0.65
C THR A 130 10.78 -4.77 -0.74
N SER A 131 11.62 -5.49 -1.45
CA SER A 131 13.04 -5.13 -1.63
C SER A 131 13.19 -3.86 -2.48
N ASN A 132 12.39 -3.70 -3.54
CA ASN A 132 12.34 -2.47 -4.35
C ASN A 132 12.02 -1.23 -3.50
N THR A 133 11.03 -1.32 -2.60
CA THR A 133 10.66 -0.19 -1.74
C THR A 133 11.65 0.08 -0.63
N ARG A 134 12.45 -0.90 -0.22
CA ARG A 134 13.48 -0.76 0.82
C ARG A 134 14.76 -0.12 0.31
N ILE A 135 15.17 -0.39 -0.93
CA ILE A 135 16.44 0.12 -1.45
C ILE A 135 16.42 1.65 -1.61
N LEU A 136 15.26 2.25 -1.88
CA LEU A 136 15.14 3.70 -2.05
C LEU A 136 15.37 4.48 -0.75
N PRO A 137 14.74 4.16 0.38
CA PRO A 137 15.11 4.75 1.68
C PRO A 137 16.58 4.49 2.06
N ILE A 138 17.15 3.34 1.72
CA ILE A 138 18.56 3.05 1.97
C ILE A 138 19.48 4.03 1.22
N LEU A 139 19.20 4.31 -0.04
CA LEU A 139 19.90 5.34 -0.80
C LEU A 139 19.80 6.71 -0.10
N GLN A 140 18.62 7.09 0.37
CA GLN A 140 18.39 8.35 1.07
C GLN A 140 19.09 8.42 2.44
N LEU A 141 19.23 7.29 3.14
CA LEU A 141 20.03 7.18 4.37
C LEU A 141 21.53 7.39 4.07
N ILE A 142 22.03 6.78 3.01
CA ILE A 142 23.43 6.93 2.58
C ILE A 142 23.74 8.38 2.21
N LEU A 143 22.78 9.07 1.61
CA LEU A 143 22.92 10.47 1.22
C LEU A 143 22.66 11.47 2.37
N GLY A 144 22.18 11.02 3.53
CA GLY A 144 21.84 11.87 4.67
C GLY A 144 20.64 12.79 4.43
N ASN A 145 19.69 12.40 3.56
CA ASN A 145 18.52 13.21 3.19
C ASN A 145 17.29 12.98 4.11
N MET A 146 17.31 11.95 4.95
CA MET A 146 16.17 11.65 5.84
C MET A 146 16.10 12.64 7.01
N GLY A 147 14.88 13.05 7.37
CA GLY A 147 14.64 13.97 8.47
C GLY A 147 14.86 15.45 8.12
N LYS A 148 14.93 15.79 6.86
CA LYS A 148 15.10 17.16 6.37
C LYS A 148 13.93 17.57 5.48
N ALA A 149 13.50 18.82 5.60
CA ALA A 149 12.51 19.39 4.69
C ALA A 149 13.01 19.34 3.25
N GLY A 150 12.19 18.90 2.31
CA GLY A 150 12.58 18.70 0.91
C GLY A 150 13.40 17.44 0.63
N GLY A 151 13.77 16.68 1.66
CA GLY A 151 14.50 15.42 1.55
C GLY A 151 13.63 14.19 1.75
N GLY A 152 14.29 13.02 1.81
CA GLY A 152 13.67 11.76 2.18
C GLY A 152 12.90 11.04 1.08
N CYS A 153 11.82 10.38 1.45
CA CYS A 153 11.04 9.50 0.59
C CYS A 153 9.57 9.90 0.60
N ASN A 154 9.01 10.07 -0.60
CA ASN A 154 7.61 10.43 -0.80
C ASN A 154 6.90 9.38 -1.64
N ILE A 155 5.99 8.63 -1.01
CA ILE A 155 5.20 7.60 -1.68
C ILE A 155 3.86 8.22 -2.08
N ILE A 156 3.62 8.36 -3.38
CA ILE A 156 2.37 8.92 -3.88
C ILE A 156 1.35 7.80 -4.07
N ARG A 157 0.37 7.74 -3.18
CA ARG A 157 -0.77 6.83 -3.29
C ARG A 157 -1.80 7.41 -4.26
N GLY A 158 -2.52 6.54 -4.99
CA GLY A 158 -3.33 6.98 -6.13
C GLY A 158 -4.58 7.76 -5.77
N HIS A 159 -5.38 7.25 -4.85
CA HIS A 159 -6.65 7.84 -4.44
C HIS A 159 -6.54 8.59 -3.10
N ASP A 160 -7.51 9.46 -2.87
CA ASP A 160 -7.81 10.01 -1.56
C ASP A 160 -8.09 8.86 -0.58
N ASN A 161 -7.76 9.06 0.67
CA ASN A 161 -7.93 8.10 1.77
C ASN A 161 -7.28 6.71 1.60
N VAL A 162 -6.43 6.46 0.63
CA VAL A 162 -5.67 5.19 0.56
C VAL A 162 -4.83 4.99 1.82
N GLN A 163 -4.24 6.07 2.34
CA GLN A 163 -3.50 6.04 3.60
C GLN A 163 -4.43 5.68 4.76
N GLY A 164 -5.55 6.38 4.92
CA GLY A 164 -6.51 6.14 5.98
C GLY A 164 -7.13 4.74 5.92
N SER A 165 -7.45 4.26 4.73
CA SER A 165 -7.98 2.92 4.49
C SER A 165 -7.03 1.83 5.00
N THR A 166 -5.73 1.93 4.69
CA THR A 166 -4.74 0.98 5.20
C THR A 166 -4.46 1.16 6.69
N ASP A 167 -4.47 2.39 7.21
CA ASP A 167 -4.32 2.65 8.64
C ASP A 167 -5.49 2.06 9.46
N MET A 168 -6.70 2.03 8.88
CA MET A 168 -7.88 1.42 9.50
C MET A 168 -7.99 -0.08 9.26
N CYS A 169 -6.94 -0.71 8.75
CA CYS A 169 -6.83 -2.15 8.56
C CYS A 169 -7.66 -2.73 7.41
N ASN A 170 -7.55 -2.14 6.24
CA ASN A 170 -7.94 -2.82 5.01
C ASN A 170 -6.89 -3.89 4.66
N LEU A 171 -6.58 -4.77 5.62
CA LEU A 171 -5.53 -5.79 5.57
C LEU A 171 -6.05 -7.10 6.16
N SER A 172 -5.58 -8.22 5.64
CA SER A 172 -6.00 -9.54 6.07
C SER A 172 -5.27 -10.09 7.32
N ASP A 173 -4.28 -9.36 7.83
CA ASP A 173 -3.33 -9.88 8.82
C ASP A 173 -3.17 -9.00 10.07
N SER A 174 -4.00 -7.99 10.23
CA SER A 174 -3.88 -7.07 11.38
C SER A 174 -5.21 -6.42 11.78
N LEU A 175 -5.28 -5.97 13.01
CA LEU A 175 -6.29 -5.06 13.52
C LEU A 175 -5.99 -3.62 13.07
N PRO A 176 -6.96 -2.67 13.14
CA PRO A 176 -6.72 -1.28 12.79
C PRO A 176 -5.44 -0.72 13.40
N MET A 177 -4.82 0.26 12.76
CA MET A 177 -3.54 0.88 13.16
C MET A 177 -2.35 -0.10 13.18
N TYR A 178 -2.42 -1.16 12.35
CA TYR A 178 -1.36 -2.16 12.22
C TYR A 178 -1.05 -2.96 13.49
N TYR A 179 -2.00 -3.08 14.40
CA TYR A 179 -1.90 -4.05 15.49
C TYR A 179 -1.98 -5.45 14.91
N GLY A 180 -1.08 -6.34 15.33
CA GLY A 180 -1.12 -7.74 14.91
C GLY A 180 -2.31 -8.50 15.52
N LEU A 181 -2.61 -9.67 14.99
CA LEU A 181 -3.67 -10.55 15.53
C LEU A 181 -3.17 -11.34 16.76
N THR A 182 -2.56 -10.64 17.72
CA THR A 182 -2.08 -11.24 18.96
C THR A 182 -3.14 -11.16 20.06
N ASP A 183 -3.04 -12.02 21.04
CA ASP A 183 -3.94 -12.02 22.20
C ASP A 183 -3.96 -10.65 22.92
N ALA A 184 -2.79 -10.06 23.12
CA ALA A 184 -2.66 -8.73 23.74
C ALA A 184 -3.35 -7.63 22.90
N ALA A 185 -3.24 -7.69 21.57
CA ALA A 185 -3.91 -6.75 20.69
C ALA A 185 -5.43 -6.93 20.73
N TRP A 186 -5.93 -8.15 20.74
CA TRP A 186 -7.36 -8.42 20.88
C TRP A 186 -7.91 -7.92 22.21
N LYS A 187 -7.20 -8.17 23.33
CA LYS A 187 -7.58 -7.62 24.65
C LYS A 187 -7.63 -6.09 24.63
N TYR A 188 -6.64 -5.45 24.00
CA TYR A 188 -6.61 -3.99 23.83
C TYR A 188 -7.82 -3.48 23.05
N TYR A 189 -8.14 -4.10 21.92
CA TYR A 189 -9.30 -3.70 21.11
C TYR A 189 -10.63 -3.98 21.78
N CYS A 190 -10.80 -5.14 22.42
CA CYS A 190 -12.01 -5.44 23.20
C CYS A 190 -12.24 -4.38 24.29
N LYS A 191 -11.18 -3.97 24.99
CA LYS A 191 -11.28 -2.83 25.94
C LYS A 191 -11.67 -1.55 25.24
N GLY A 192 -11.07 -1.22 24.10
CA GLY A 192 -11.37 -0.03 23.32
C GLY A 192 -12.80 0.02 22.79
N TRP A 193 -13.37 -1.12 22.45
CA TRP A 193 -14.75 -1.27 21.99
C TRP A 193 -15.75 -1.47 23.12
N GLY A 194 -15.30 -1.61 24.38
CA GLY A 194 -16.15 -1.89 25.51
C GLY A 194 -16.77 -3.27 25.49
N VAL A 195 -16.11 -4.21 24.85
CA VAL A 195 -16.53 -5.61 24.72
C VAL A 195 -15.74 -6.47 25.70
N ASP A 196 -16.40 -7.41 26.37
CA ASP A 196 -15.72 -8.40 27.21
C ASP A 196 -14.91 -9.36 26.35
N TYR A 197 -13.63 -9.48 26.66
CA TYR A 197 -12.70 -10.31 25.87
C TYR A 197 -13.04 -11.80 25.95
N ASP A 198 -13.37 -12.31 27.13
CA ASP A 198 -13.61 -13.75 27.31
C ASP A 198 -14.92 -14.16 26.64
N GLU A 199 -15.97 -13.34 26.73
CA GLU A 199 -17.22 -13.56 25.99
C GLU A 199 -17.02 -13.44 24.47
N PHE A 200 -16.20 -12.48 24.03
CA PHE A 200 -15.85 -12.34 22.61
C PHE A 200 -15.15 -13.58 22.08
N ILE A 201 -14.14 -14.09 22.80
CA ILE A 201 -13.42 -15.32 22.45
C ILE A 201 -14.35 -16.52 22.42
N LYS A 202 -15.18 -16.70 23.46
CA LYS A 202 -16.15 -17.79 23.54
C LYS A 202 -17.15 -17.81 22.40
N ARG A 203 -17.57 -16.64 21.94
CA ARG A 203 -18.54 -16.49 20.85
C ARG A 203 -17.93 -16.76 19.48
N PHE A 204 -16.73 -16.29 19.22
CA PHE A 204 -16.13 -16.29 17.88
C PHE A 204 -14.99 -17.29 17.69
N ALA A 205 -14.43 -17.87 18.76
CA ALA A 205 -13.37 -18.86 18.62
C ALA A 205 -13.89 -20.17 18.01
N VAL A 206 -13.19 -20.66 17.00
CA VAL A 206 -13.47 -21.97 16.40
C VAL A 206 -13.05 -23.09 17.37
N SER A 207 -12.00 -22.87 18.16
CA SER A 207 -11.55 -23.75 19.22
C SER A 207 -11.05 -22.94 20.42
N THR A 208 -11.42 -23.37 21.62
CA THR A 208 -10.94 -22.82 22.90
C THR A 208 -9.73 -23.57 23.46
N LYS A 209 -9.24 -24.57 22.75
CA LYS A 209 -8.08 -25.34 23.20
C LYS A 209 -6.81 -24.50 23.07
N GLU A 210 -6.00 -24.54 24.13
CA GLU A 210 -4.65 -24.00 24.08
C GLU A 210 -3.84 -24.67 22.95
N PRO A 211 -2.99 -23.93 22.24
CA PRO A 211 -2.16 -24.50 21.20
C PRO A 211 -1.32 -25.65 21.77
N LYS A 212 -1.40 -26.84 21.18
CA LYS A 212 -0.56 -27.96 21.60
C LYS A 212 0.89 -27.68 21.25
N GLN A 213 1.81 -27.86 22.20
CA GLN A 213 3.24 -27.83 21.95
C GLN A 213 3.64 -28.97 21.01
N GLY A 214 4.33 -28.70 19.93
CA GLY A 214 4.91 -29.73 19.05
C GLY A 214 4.98 -29.46 17.56
N GLY A 215 4.39 -28.42 17.01
CA GLY A 215 4.59 -28.02 15.61
C GLY A 215 5.83 -27.15 15.44
N THR A 216 6.21 -26.83 14.21
CA THR A 216 7.29 -25.89 13.95
C THR A 216 6.80 -24.48 14.30
N PRO A 217 7.27 -23.85 15.36
CA PRO A 217 6.82 -22.52 15.72
C PRO A 217 7.25 -21.54 14.65
N VAL A 218 6.31 -20.88 14.03
CA VAL A 218 6.61 -19.60 13.38
C VAL A 218 6.77 -18.61 14.52
N LYS A 219 7.98 -18.49 15.01
CA LYS A 219 8.33 -17.62 16.13
C LYS A 219 8.07 -16.18 15.71
N ASN A 220 6.87 -15.71 15.99
CA ASN A 220 6.65 -14.26 16.01
C ASN A 220 7.11 -13.79 17.37
N THR A 221 8.30 -13.28 17.41
CA THR A 221 9.16 -13.17 18.56
C THR A 221 8.85 -11.99 19.48
N VAL A 222 7.80 -11.24 19.23
CA VAL A 222 7.37 -10.17 20.16
C VAL A 222 6.57 -10.72 21.32
N PHE A 223 5.90 -11.83 21.11
CA PHE A 223 5.08 -12.47 22.12
C PHE A 223 5.32 -13.96 22.00
N GLU A 224 5.62 -14.64 23.08
CA GLU A 224 5.83 -16.11 23.14
C GLU A 224 4.58 -16.92 22.82
N GLU A 225 3.55 -16.31 22.25
CA GLU A 225 2.33 -16.94 21.83
C GLU A 225 2.51 -17.52 20.42
N TYR A 226 2.62 -18.82 20.36
CA TYR A 226 2.85 -19.57 19.15
C TYR A 226 1.56 -19.81 18.38
N TYR A 227 1.64 -19.55 17.07
CA TYR A 227 0.64 -20.00 16.14
C TYR A 227 0.84 -21.48 15.86
N TYR A 228 -0.10 -22.27 16.29
CA TYR A 228 -0.17 -23.65 15.90
C TYR A 228 -1.23 -23.82 14.84
N HIS A 229 -0.82 -24.24 13.68
CA HIS A 229 -1.68 -24.89 12.72
C HIS A 229 -1.18 -26.33 12.56
N ASP A 230 -1.92 -27.29 13.12
CA ASP A 230 -1.76 -28.69 12.75
C ASP A 230 -2.74 -28.97 11.60
N PRO A 231 -2.26 -29.21 10.36
CA PRO A 231 -3.15 -29.54 9.25
C PRO A 231 -3.98 -30.80 9.47
N LYS A 232 -3.57 -31.64 10.42
CA LYS A 232 -4.26 -32.89 10.78
C LYS A 232 -5.39 -32.66 11.78
N HIS A 233 -5.39 -31.55 12.45
CA HIS A 233 -6.35 -31.19 13.48
C HIS A 233 -6.91 -29.77 13.25
N PRO A 234 -7.70 -29.58 12.18
CA PRO A 234 -8.26 -28.27 11.85
C PRO A 234 -9.20 -27.72 12.93
N GLU A 235 -9.74 -28.57 13.77
CA GLU A 235 -10.56 -28.22 14.93
C GLU A 235 -9.78 -27.53 16.06
N ASP A 236 -8.46 -27.66 16.10
CA ASP A 236 -7.60 -27.03 17.09
C ASP A 236 -7.12 -25.62 16.68
N ARG A 237 -7.74 -25.04 15.65
CA ARG A 237 -7.39 -23.71 15.16
C ARG A 237 -7.77 -22.63 16.15
N ASN A 238 -6.83 -21.70 16.34
CA ASN A 238 -7.09 -20.49 17.08
C ASN A 238 -7.41 -19.34 16.11
N TRP A 239 -8.68 -19.06 15.90
CA TRP A 239 -9.14 -18.02 14.96
C TRP A 239 -8.53 -16.64 15.25
N ARG A 240 -8.18 -16.33 16.50
CA ARG A 240 -7.56 -15.06 16.90
C ARG A 240 -6.26 -14.79 16.13
N ASN A 241 -5.57 -15.82 15.78
CA ASN A 241 -4.28 -15.79 15.11
C ASN A 241 -4.38 -16.13 13.63
N GLU A 242 -5.54 -16.54 13.15
CA GLU A 242 -5.77 -16.83 11.75
C GLU A 242 -5.83 -15.53 10.93
N LYS A 243 -5.04 -15.49 9.90
CA LYS A 243 -5.02 -14.37 8.97
C LYS A 243 -6.00 -14.64 7.84
N GLY A 244 -6.65 -13.59 7.38
CA GLY A 244 -7.50 -13.67 6.20
C GLY A 244 -6.67 -13.84 4.91
N TRP A 245 -7.35 -14.07 3.82
CA TRP A 245 -6.77 -14.08 2.50
C TRP A 245 -6.38 -12.66 2.08
N SER A 246 -5.21 -12.51 1.46
CA SER A 246 -4.90 -11.25 0.80
C SER A 246 -5.81 -11.02 -0.40
N LEU A 247 -6.05 -9.76 -0.76
CA LEU A 247 -6.88 -9.37 -1.89
C LEU A 247 -6.43 -10.03 -3.21
N SER A 248 -5.15 -10.27 -3.37
CA SER A 248 -4.58 -10.92 -4.55
C SER A 248 -4.72 -12.44 -4.58
N LYS A 249 -5.13 -13.07 -3.47
CA LYS A 249 -5.15 -14.55 -3.34
C LYS A 249 -6.46 -15.16 -2.81
N TRP A 250 -7.50 -14.38 -2.57
CA TRP A 250 -8.77 -14.89 -2.04
C TRP A 250 -9.38 -16.01 -2.91
N TRP A 251 -9.16 -15.97 -4.22
CA TRP A 251 -9.65 -16.98 -5.17
C TRP A 251 -9.10 -18.38 -4.86
N GLN A 252 -7.91 -18.51 -4.29
CA GLN A 252 -7.38 -19.79 -3.82
C GLN A 252 -8.25 -20.39 -2.71
N GLY A 253 -8.75 -19.55 -1.80
CA GLY A 253 -9.67 -19.98 -0.75
C GLY A 253 -11.00 -20.51 -1.27
N VAL A 254 -11.47 -20.04 -2.43
CA VAL A 254 -12.65 -20.57 -3.11
C VAL A 254 -12.35 -21.87 -3.84
N LEU A 255 -11.24 -21.90 -4.59
CA LEU A 255 -10.89 -23.04 -5.45
C LEU A 255 -10.30 -24.22 -4.68
N LYS A 256 -10.01 -24.07 -3.38
CA LYS A 256 -9.36 -25.07 -2.54
C LYS A 256 -8.00 -25.53 -3.11
N GLU A 257 -7.26 -24.60 -3.67
CA GLU A 257 -5.91 -24.90 -4.13
C GLU A 257 -4.99 -25.27 -2.94
N GLU A 258 -3.94 -26.03 -3.21
CA GLU A 258 -2.95 -26.36 -2.20
C GLU A 258 -2.43 -25.12 -1.49
N ASN A 259 -2.07 -25.25 -0.22
CA ASN A 259 -1.58 -24.17 0.64
C ASN A 259 -2.67 -23.27 1.24
N THR A 260 -3.93 -23.70 1.24
CA THR A 260 -4.96 -23.01 2.02
C THR A 260 -4.89 -23.44 3.49
N PHE A 261 -5.02 -22.47 4.39
CA PHE A 261 -5.11 -22.71 5.82
C PHE A 261 -6.56 -22.75 6.31
N SER A 262 -7.54 -22.51 5.43
CA SER A 262 -8.94 -22.53 5.84
C SER A 262 -9.49 -23.94 5.92
N SER A 263 -10.33 -24.20 6.92
CA SER A 263 -11.01 -25.46 7.14
C SER A 263 -12.06 -25.79 6.08
N GLY A 264 -12.43 -24.82 5.25
CA GLY A 264 -13.41 -24.96 4.18
C GLY A 264 -13.19 -23.96 3.06
N ALA A 265 -13.90 -24.14 1.95
CA ALA A 265 -13.90 -23.18 0.87
C ALA A 265 -14.63 -21.90 1.27
N LEU A 266 -14.15 -20.76 0.79
CA LEU A 266 -14.92 -19.52 0.81
C LEU A 266 -16.18 -19.69 -0.05
N ARG A 267 -17.33 -19.33 0.49
CA ARG A 267 -18.64 -19.53 -0.15
C ARG A 267 -19.35 -18.21 -0.48
N VAL A 268 -19.07 -17.16 0.30
CA VAL A 268 -19.69 -15.85 0.16
C VAL A 268 -18.58 -14.81 -0.04
N LEU A 269 -18.79 -13.92 -1.00
CA LEU A 269 -17.92 -12.78 -1.24
C LEU A 269 -18.72 -11.49 -1.06
N TRP A 270 -18.27 -10.63 -0.14
CA TRP A 270 -18.74 -9.26 -0.01
C TRP A 270 -17.69 -8.31 -0.58
N VAL A 271 -18.06 -7.53 -1.58
CA VAL A 271 -17.21 -6.54 -2.25
C VAL A 271 -17.74 -5.16 -1.94
N GLN A 272 -16.87 -4.29 -1.46
CA GLN A 272 -17.22 -2.92 -1.11
C GLN A 272 -16.06 -1.99 -1.43
N GLY A 273 -16.31 -0.95 -2.22
CA GLY A 273 -15.30 0.05 -2.56
C GLY A 273 -14.11 -0.48 -3.38
N THR A 274 -14.28 -1.57 -4.16
CA THR A 274 -13.19 -2.14 -4.96
C THR A 274 -13.65 -2.85 -6.21
N GLY A 275 -12.88 -2.66 -7.31
CA GLY A 275 -13.04 -3.45 -8.53
C GLY A 275 -12.09 -4.64 -8.55
N LEU A 276 -12.59 -5.85 -8.32
CA LEU A 276 -11.77 -7.06 -8.30
C LEU A 276 -11.15 -7.43 -9.65
N THR A 277 -11.65 -6.88 -10.74
CA THR A 277 -11.04 -7.01 -12.07
C THR A 277 -9.72 -6.27 -12.21
N SER A 278 -9.40 -5.40 -11.26
CA SER A 278 -8.07 -4.76 -11.15
C SER A 278 -7.00 -5.66 -10.52
N MET A 279 -7.36 -6.89 -10.10
CA MET A 279 -6.43 -7.85 -9.51
C MET A 279 -5.84 -8.78 -10.58
N ALA A 280 -4.60 -9.18 -10.41
CA ALA A 280 -3.95 -10.17 -11.26
C ALA A 280 -4.72 -11.51 -11.30
N HIS A 281 -4.50 -12.29 -12.32
CA HIS A 281 -5.12 -13.61 -12.51
C HIS A 281 -6.63 -13.58 -12.74
N LEU A 282 -7.11 -12.65 -13.56
CA LEU A 282 -8.55 -12.46 -13.75
C LEU A 282 -9.27 -13.74 -14.20
N ALA A 283 -8.62 -14.64 -14.95
CA ALA A 283 -9.20 -15.93 -15.31
C ALA A 283 -9.48 -16.81 -14.08
N LYS A 284 -8.58 -16.80 -13.07
CA LYS A 284 -8.80 -17.51 -11.81
C LYS A 284 -9.86 -16.84 -10.94
N ILE A 285 -9.95 -15.53 -10.98
CA ILE A 285 -11.02 -14.77 -10.31
C ILE A 285 -12.37 -15.10 -10.93
N GLN A 286 -12.46 -15.20 -12.25
CA GLN A 286 -13.67 -15.62 -12.96
C GLN A 286 -14.10 -17.05 -12.56
N GLU A 287 -13.16 -17.98 -12.54
CA GLU A 287 -13.40 -19.35 -12.09
C GLU A 287 -13.90 -19.40 -10.64
N ALA A 288 -13.26 -18.65 -9.75
CA ALA A 288 -13.66 -18.56 -8.34
C ALA A 288 -15.05 -17.92 -8.19
N ALA A 289 -15.32 -16.82 -8.89
CA ALA A 289 -16.62 -16.16 -8.85
C ALA A 289 -17.78 -17.09 -9.27
N SER A 290 -17.54 -17.99 -10.23
CA SER A 290 -18.56 -18.96 -10.67
C SER A 290 -18.86 -20.06 -9.64
N LYS A 291 -17.96 -20.30 -8.67
CA LYS A 291 -18.09 -21.34 -7.64
C LYS A 291 -18.59 -20.83 -6.29
N LEU A 292 -18.69 -19.52 -6.10
CA LEU A 292 -19.26 -18.93 -4.88
C LEU A 292 -20.76 -19.22 -4.79
N ASP A 293 -21.30 -19.36 -3.59
CA ASP A 293 -22.75 -19.43 -3.38
C ASP A 293 -23.40 -18.06 -3.55
N MET A 294 -22.72 -17.00 -3.06
CA MET A 294 -23.26 -15.65 -3.09
C MET A 294 -22.15 -14.61 -3.29
N ILE A 295 -22.47 -13.59 -4.06
CA ILE A 295 -21.65 -12.37 -4.22
C ILE A 295 -22.53 -11.17 -3.87
N VAL A 296 -22.05 -10.35 -2.92
CA VAL A 296 -22.67 -9.08 -2.56
C VAL A 296 -21.74 -7.97 -2.99
N VAL A 297 -22.24 -7.00 -3.74
CA VAL A 297 -21.47 -5.86 -4.25
C VAL A 297 -22.12 -4.57 -3.74
N ALA A 298 -21.41 -3.88 -2.84
CA ALA A 298 -21.84 -2.59 -2.30
C ALA A 298 -21.01 -1.48 -2.97
N GLU A 299 -21.59 -0.86 -3.99
CA GLU A 299 -20.92 0.11 -4.88
C GLU A 299 -21.89 1.17 -5.40
N PRO A 300 -21.41 2.39 -5.72
CA PRO A 300 -22.24 3.41 -6.36
C PRO A 300 -22.66 3.03 -7.79
N PHE A 301 -21.87 2.19 -8.45
CA PHE A 301 -22.10 1.72 -9.81
C PHE A 301 -21.88 0.22 -9.90
N VAL A 302 -22.50 -0.44 -10.85
CA VAL A 302 -22.32 -1.87 -11.08
C VAL A 302 -20.87 -2.15 -11.49
N ASN A 303 -20.17 -2.89 -10.68
CA ASN A 303 -18.77 -3.28 -10.98
C ASN A 303 -18.70 -4.64 -11.69
N GLU A 304 -17.55 -4.89 -12.29
CA GLU A 304 -17.37 -6.02 -13.19
C GLU A 304 -17.37 -7.39 -12.51
N ILE A 305 -17.14 -7.48 -11.20
CA ILE A 305 -17.26 -8.76 -10.49
C ILE A 305 -18.70 -9.30 -10.55
N SER A 306 -19.68 -8.38 -10.65
CA SER A 306 -21.10 -8.73 -10.76
C SER A 306 -21.41 -9.48 -12.06
N ILE A 307 -20.64 -9.22 -13.12
CA ILE A 307 -20.88 -9.74 -14.48
C ILE A 307 -19.80 -10.73 -14.94
N LEU A 308 -18.72 -10.89 -14.18
CA LEU A 308 -17.53 -11.66 -14.60
C LEU A 308 -17.86 -13.14 -14.82
N SER A 309 -18.69 -13.72 -13.97
CA SER A 309 -19.22 -15.08 -14.13
C SER A 309 -20.58 -15.06 -14.84
N ASP A 310 -21.01 -16.21 -15.36
CA ASP A 310 -22.31 -16.40 -16.03
C ASP A 310 -23.43 -16.83 -15.06
N ARG A 311 -23.29 -16.48 -13.79
CA ARG A 311 -24.28 -16.78 -12.75
C ARG A 311 -25.62 -16.14 -13.07
N LYS A 312 -26.68 -16.88 -12.83
CA LYS A 312 -28.07 -16.42 -13.01
C LYS A 312 -28.73 -15.97 -11.70
N ASP A 313 -28.10 -16.31 -10.56
CA ASP A 313 -28.58 -16.01 -9.21
C ASP A 313 -27.43 -15.79 -8.23
N GLY A 314 -27.75 -15.42 -7.00
CA GLY A 314 -26.79 -15.24 -5.93
C GLY A 314 -25.85 -14.04 -6.10
N VAL A 315 -26.17 -13.07 -6.95
CA VAL A 315 -25.48 -11.79 -7.05
C VAL A 315 -26.42 -10.68 -6.59
N TYR A 316 -26.01 -9.97 -5.54
CA TYR A 316 -26.76 -8.87 -4.95
C TYR A 316 -25.98 -7.57 -5.07
N ILE A 317 -26.57 -6.55 -5.67
CA ILE A 317 -25.97 -5.23 -5.83
C ILE A 317 -26.69 -4.27 -4.88
N LEU A 318 -25.93 -3.70 -3.95
CA LEU A 318 -26.42 -2.73 -2.98
C LEU A 318 -25.92 -1.34 -3.37
N PRO A 319 -26.81 -0.38 -3.64
CA PRO A 319 -26.39 0.96 -4.00
C PRO A 319 -25.83 1.68 -2.77
N VAL A 320 -24.60 2.16 -2.86
CA VAL A 320 -23.98 2.98 -1.81
C VAL A 320 -23.74 4.41 -2.30
N ALA A 321 -23.70 5.31 -1.34
CA ALA A 321 -23.55 6.73 -1.57
C ALA A 321 -22.12 7.07 -2.02
N THR A 322 -22.01 8.08 -2.87
CA THR A 322 -20.73 8.62 -3.34
C THR A 322 -20.04 9.50 -2.28
N ALA A 323 -18.82 9.94 -2.60
CA ALA A 323 -18.03 10.81 -1.72
C ALA A 323 -18.71 12.16 -1.39
N PHE A 324 -19.53 12.71 -2.29
CA PHE A 324 -20.25 13.97 -2.06
C PHE A 324 -21.52 13.80 -1.21
N GLU A 325 -22.00 12.58 -1.09
CA GLU A 325 -23.20 12.20 -0.36
C GLU A 325 -22.88 11.70 1.05
N ASN A 326 -21.61 11.63 1.42
CA ASN A 326 -21.11 11.17 2.72
C ASN A 326 -20.24 12.22 3.41
N GLU A 327 -20.12 12.10 4.72
CA GLU A 327 -19.28 12.93 5.58
C GLU A 327 -18.26 12.08 6.33
N GLY A 328 -17.11 12.65 6.67
CA GLY A 328 -16.11 12.03 7.51
C GLY A 328 -14.70 12.54 7.26
N HIS A 329 -13.73 12.02 8.01
CA HIS A 329 -12.35 12.36 7.78
C HIS A 329 -11.68 11.39 6.79
N LEU A 330 -10.64 11.88 6.14
CA LEU A 330 -9.73 11.07 5.33
C LEU A 330 -8.28 11.40 5.67
N SER A 331 -7.38 10.45 5.47
CA SER A 331 -5.94 10.66 5.60
C SER A 331 -5.26 10.66 4.23
N ALA A 332 -4.58 11.76 3.93
CA ALA A 332 -3.84 11.92 2.69
C ALA A 332 -2.44 11.28 2.77
N THR A 333 -1.80 11.12 1.62
CA THR A 333 -0.45 10.53 1.48
C THR A 333 0.62 11.27 2.29
N ASN A 334 0.48 12.57 2.50
CA ASN A 334 1.37 13.35 3.35
C ASN A 334 1.10 13.15 4.85
N ARG A 335 0.27 12.20 5.22
CA ARG A 335 -0.12 11.84 6.58
C ARG A 335 -0.99 12.87 7.30
N SER A 336 -1.42 13.94 6.63
CA SER A 336 -2.40 14.88 7.17
C SER A 336 -3.82 14.34 7.01
N GLY A 337 -4.71 14.74 7.91
CA GLY A 337 -6.13 14.48 7.80
C GLY A 337 -6.89 15.67 7.23
N GLN A 338 -8.00 15.37 6.58
CA GLN A 338 -8.93 16.36 6.08
C GLN A 338 -10.35 15.95 6.46
N TRP A 339 -11.21 16.91 6.71
CA TRP A 339 -12.62 16.65 6.89
C TRP A 339 -13.36 16.85 5.58
N ARG A 340 -14.20 15.90 5.22
CA ARG A 340 -15.09 16.00 4.07
C ARG A 340 -16.51 16.16 4.57
N THR A 341 -17.11 17.28 4.24
CA THR A 341 -18.50 17.59 4.56
C THR A 341 -19.41 17.04 3.46
N LYS A 342 -20.56 16.48 3.85
CA LYS A 342 -21.59 16.07 2.90
C LYS A 342 -22.10 17.29 2.11
N VAL A 343 -22.20 17.17 0.80
CA VAL A 343 -22.58 18.25 -0.12
C VAL A 343 -24.04 18.10 -0.58
N VAL A 344 -24.45 16.86 -0.87
CA VAL A 344 -25.79 16.51 -1.35
C VAL A 344 -26.30 15.27 -0.63
N ASP A 345 -27.59 15.07 -0.62
CA ASP A 345 -28.19 13.85 -0.07
C ASP A 345 -27.98 12.68 -1.05
N PRO A 346 -27.89 11.44 -0.52
CA PRO A 346 -27.82 10.24 -1.36
C PRO A 346 -28.99 10.13 -2.35
N LEU A 347 -28.66 9.73 -3.57
CA LEU A 347 -29.68 9.58 -4.61
C LEU A 347 -30.43 8.25 -4.46
N TYR A 348 -31.74 8.27 -4.72
CA TYR A 348 -32.62 7.10 -4.72
C TYR A 348 -32.55 6.32 -3.40
N GLU A 349 -32.28 5.02 -3.48
CA GLU A 349 -32.16 4.10 -2.34
C GLU A 349 -30.71 3.97 -1.81
N SER A 350 -29.76 4.71 -2.38
CA SER A 350 -28.38 4.63 -1.95
C SER A 350 -28.20 5.08 -0.51
N LYS A 351 -27.28 4.42 0.18
CA LYS A 351 -26.97 4.67 1.59
C LYS A 351 -25.47 4.78 1.79
N GLY A 352 -25.06 5.53 2.81
CA GLY A 352 -23.68 5.50 3.23
C GLY A 352 -23.22 4.08 3.57
N ASP A 353 -21.96 3.75 3.29
CA ASP A 353 -21.41 2.43 3.60
C ASP A 353 -21.66 2.03 5.06
N HIS A 354 -21.52 2.96 5.99
CA HIS A 354 -21.80 2.76 7.41
C HIS A 354 -23.27 2.45 7.68
N GLU A 355 -24.20 3.12 6.99
CA GLU A 355 -25.64 2.86 7.15
C GLU A 355 -26.01 1.46 6.70
N VAL A 356 -25.39 0.98 5.60
CA VAL A 356 -25.53 -0.40 5.15
C VAL A 356 -25.06 -1.35 6.25
N MET A 357 -23.89 -1.10 6.87
CA MET A 357 -23.38 -1.93 7.97
C MET A 357 -24.29 -1.88 9.20
N PHE A 358 -24.82 -0.72 9.55
CA PHE A 358 -25.77 -0.59 10.67
C PHE A 358 -27.06 -1.37 10.43
N LEU A 359 -27.58 -1.36 9.23
CA LEU A 359 -28.77 -2.15 8.85
C LEU A 359 -28.52 -3.66 8.97
N PHE A 360 -27.35 -4.13 8.51
CA PHE A 360 -26.97 -5.52 8.68
C PHE A 360 -26.77 -5.89 10.16
N ALA A 361 -26.09 -5.04 10.93
CA ALA A 361 -25.91 -5.26 12.38
C ALA A 361 -27.25 -5.37 13.11
N LYS A 362 -28.23 -4.52 12.77
CA LYS A 362 -29.59 -4.61 13.30
C LYS A 362 -30.29 -5.92 12.89
N LYS A 363 -30.20 -6.29 11.61
CA LYS A 363 -30.80 -7.53 11.10
C LYS A 363 -30.21 -8.79 11.73
N PHE A 364 -28.91 -8.80 12.00
CA PHE A 364 -28.21 -9.91 12.63
C PHE A 364 -28.26 -9.88 14.19
N GLY A 365 -28.84 -8.82 14.78
CA GLY A 365 -29.09 -8.73 16.22
C GLY A 365 -27.86 -8.37 17.06
N PHE A 366 -26.82 -7.73 16.46
CA PHE A 366 -25.62 -7.31 17.21
C PHE A 366 -25.33 -5.79 17.09
N TYR A 367 -26.34 -4.99 16.74
CA TYR A 367 -26.18 -3.54 16.53
C TYR A 367 -25.62 -2.82 17.76
N ASP A 368 -26.16 -3.11 18.95
CA ASP A 368 -25.73 -2.44 20.19
C ASP A 368 -24.26 -2.72 20.52
N GLU A 369 -23.80 -3.96 20.27
CA GLU A 369 -22.38 -4.32 20.41
C GLU A 369 -21.52 -3.62 19.35
N TYR A 370 -22.01 -3.52 18.11
CA TYR A 370 -21.31 -2.92 17.00
C TYR A 370 -21.02 -1.43 17.20
N VAL A 371 -21.99 -0.69 17.75
CA VAL A 371 -21.85 0.76 17.98
C VAL A 371 -21.30 1.12 19.37
N LYS A 372 -21.05 0.12 20.22
CA LYS A 372 -20.67 0.35 21.62
C LYS A 372 -19.39 1.18 21.75
N GLY A 373 -18.38 0.89 20.93
CA GLY A 373 -17.13 1.62 20.93
C GLY A 373 -17.30 3.10 20.59
N MET A 374 -18.19 3.44 19.66
CA MET A 374 -18.49 4.83 19.30
C MET A 374 -19.17 5.61 20.42
N LYS A 375 -19.91 4.93 21.30
CA LYS A 375 -20.55 5.54 22.48
C LYS A 375 -19.59 5.78 23.64
N MET A 376 -18.37 5.26 23.57
CA MET A 376 -17.39 5.39 24.65
C MET A 376 -16.61 6.69 24.53
N GLY A 377 -16.87 7.64 25.42
CA GLY A 377 -16.08 8.87 25.55
C GLY A 377 -14.74 8.63 26.25
N ILE A 378 -13.77 9.49 26.01
CA ILE A 378 -12.52 9.57 26.75
C ILE A 378 -12.59 10.78 27.67
N VAL A 379 -12.30 10.57 28.96
CA VAL A 379 -12.04 11.65 29.93
C VAL A 379 -10.66 11.38 30.51
N ASP A 380 -9.76 12.34 30.38
CA ASP A 380 -8.36 12.20 30.84
C ASP A 380 -7.67 10.91 30.40
N ARG A 381 -7.88 10.54 29.12
CA ARG A 381 -7.37 9.30 28.49
C ARG A 381 -7.87 7.99 29.12
N GLU A 382 -8.81 8.06 30.04
CA GLU A 382 -9.50 6.87 30.53
C GLU A 382 -10.87 6.73 29.87
N ILE A 383 -11.30 5.50 29.62
CA ILE A 383 -12.63 5.21 29.13
C ILE A 383 -13.59 5.27 30.32
N LYS A 384 -14.12 6.46 30.59
CA LYS A 384 -14.94 6.69 31.79
C LYS A 384 -16.40 6.95 31.50
N GLN A 385 -16.74 7.33 30.27
CA GLN A 385 -18.10 7.76 29.95
C GLN A 385 -18.63 6.95 28.76
N VAL A 386 -19.78 6.32 28.99
CA VAL A 386 -20.58 5.73 27.90
C VAL A 386 -21.74 6.66 27.66
N LYS A 387 -21.88 7.16 26.44
CA LYS A 387 -23.01 7.98 26.01
C LYS A 387 -24.22 7.07 25.71
N ASP A 388 -25.43 7.64 25.83
CA ASP A 388 -26.64 6.93 25.44
C ASP A 388 -26.70 6.70 23.91
N ASP A 389 -26.18 7.68 23.16
CA ASP A 389 -26.15 7.64 21.70
C ASP A 389 -24.80 8.16 21.16
N PHE A 390 -24.58 8.07 19.85
CA PHE A 390 -23.37 8.54 19.17
C PHE A 390 -23.72 9.41 17.97
N VAL A 391 -22.79 10.27 17.57
CA VAL A 391 -22.89 11.14 16.41
C VAL A 391 -21.95 10.61 15.30
N TRP A 392 -22.53 10.21 14.19
CA TRP A 392 -21.76 9.80 13.01
C TRP A 392 -21.42 11.04 12.15
N PRO A 393 -20.18 11.16 11.62
CA PRO A 393 -19.01 10.27 11.79
C PRO A 393 -18.06 10.71 12.93
N ASP A 394 -18.45 11.67 13.74
CA ASP A 394 -17.60 12.30 14.76
C ASP A 394 -17.13 11.27 15.79
N ASP A 395 -18.07 10.53 16.39
CA ASP A 395 -17.72 9.56 17.42
C ASP A 395 -16.96 8.34 16.89
N ALA A 396 -17.14 7.96 15.63
CA ALA A 396 -16.29 6.96 14.97
C ALA A 396 -14.86 7.47 14.77
N THR A 397 -14.69 8.73 14.39
CA THR A 397 -13.38 9.39 14.29
C THR A 397 -12.71 9.47 15.67
N ASN A 398 -13.46 9.79 16.70
CA ASN A 398 -12.98 9.86 18.08
C ASN A 398 -12.61 8.47 18.63
N GLU A 399 -13.34 7.42 18.26
CA GLU A 399 -12.95 6.03 18.56
C GLU A 399 -11.59 5.69 17.97
N ILE A 400 -11.35 6.04 16.71
CA ILE A 400 -10.05 5.86 16.03
C ILE A 400 -8.95 6.62 16.78
N ALA A 401 -9.18 7.90 17.11
CA ALA A 401 -8.22 8.72 17.86
C ALA A 401 -7.89 8.13 19.24
N ARG A 402 -8.87 7.50 19.89
CA ARG A 402 -8.70 6.85 21.19
C ARG A 402 -7.87 5.57 21.12
N ILE A 403 -8.10 4.73 20.10
CA ILE A 403 -7.46 3.41 19.98
C ILE A 403 -6.11 3.50 19.24
N GLY A 404 -5.92 4.48 18.39
CA GLY A 404 -4.85 4.55 17.40
C GLY A 404 -3.46 4.94 17.90
N ASN A 405 -2.97 4.37 19.01
CA ASN A 405 -1.68 4.74 19.58
C ASN A 405 -0.47 4.19 18.80
N SER A 406 -0.58 3.03 18.14
CA SER A 406 0.59 2.39 17.50
C SER A 406 1.22 3.21 16.37
N ILE A 407 0.46 4.05 15.70
CA ILE A 407 0.92 4.95 14.63
C ILE A 407 0.71 6.43 14.96
N GLY A 408 0.18 6.75 16.14
CA GLY A 408 0.02 8.12 16.59
C GLY A 408 -1.18 8.86 15.99
N TYR A 409 -2.37 8.31 16.13
CA TYR A 409 -3.64 8.98 15.81
C TYR A 409 -4.24 9.75 16.99
N GLY A 410 -3.61 9.72 18.14
CA GLY A 410 -4.16 10.15 19.43
C GLY A 410 -4.66 11.58 19.51
N GLY A 411 -4.14 12.51 18.76
CA GLY A 411 -4.60 13.91 18.78
C GLY A 411 -5.54 14.29 17.63
N ARG A 412 -6.04 13.31 16.87
CA ARG A 412 -6.75 13.54 15.61
C ARG A 412 -8.25 13.31 15.75
N THR A 413 -8.88 14.14 16.58
CA THR A 413 -10.32 14.10 16.85
C THR A 413 -11.15 14.76 15.74
N ALA A 414 -12.44 14.45 15.69
CA ALA A 414 -13.38 15.11 14.77
C ALA A 414 -13.41 16.61 14.95
N GLU A 415 -13.41 17.08 16.21
CA GLU A 415 -13.36 18.50 16.55
C GLU A 415 -12.11 19.17 15.97
N MET A 416 -10.95 18.54 16.13
CA MET A 416 -9.70 19.04 15.54
C MET A 416 -9.79 19.19 14.03
N PHE A 417 -10.30 18.17 13.32
CA PHE A 417 -10.43 18.22 11.86
C PHE A 417 -11.40 19.33 11.41
N ARG A 418 -12.54 19.47 12.08
CA ARG A 418 -13.52 20.53 11.79
C ARG A 418 -12.95 21.92 12.07
N ARG A 419 -12.21 22.10 13.17
CA ARG A 419 -11.51 23.34 13.51
C ARG A 419 -10.48 23.72 12.46
N HIS A 420 -9.68 22.75 12.00
CA HIS A 420 -8.71 22.99 10.93
C HIS A 420 -9.38 23.38 9.62
N GLN A 421 -10.47 22.71 9.26
CA GLN A 421 -11.25 23.06 8.07
C GLN A 421 -11.85 24.46 8.16
N ALA A 422 -12.41 24.83 9.30
CA ALA A 422 -13.00 26.15 9.50
C ALA A 422 -11.98 27.29 9.50
N ASN A 423 -10.72 27.00 9.79
CA ASN A 423 -9.63 27.97 9.86
C ASN A 423 -8.55 27.75 8.78
N TRP A 424 -8.90 27.11 7.65
CA TRP A 424 -7.92 26.75 6.62
C TRP A 424 -7.11 27.94 6.09
N ASP A 425 -7.70 29.14 6.04
CA ASP A 425 -7.11 30.41 5.62
C ASP A 425 -6.04 30.96 6.58
N LYS A 426 -5.99 30.43 7.80
CA LYS A 426 -5.00 30.78 8.84
C LYS A 426 -3.78 29.86 8.85
N PHE A 427 -3.68 28.93 7.89
CA PHE A 427 -2.49 28.12 7.70
C PHE A 427 -1.63 28.68 6.55
N ASP A 428 -0.34 28.79 6.81
CA ASP A 428 0.63 29.14 5.77
C ASP A 428 0.63 28.07 4.66
N PRO A 429 0.39 28.44 3.40
CA PRO A 429 0.29 27.50 2.30
C PRO A 429 1.57 26.75 1.98
N ASP A 430 2.73 27.28 2.31
CA ASP A 430 4.03 26.66 2.01
C ASP A 430 4.48 25.70 3.11
N THR A 431 4.26 26.03 4.37
CA THR A 431 4.68 25.24 5.53
C THR A 431 3.56 24.42 6.16
N LEU A 432 2.31 24.77 5.89
CA LEU A 432 1.10 24.25 6.53
C LEU A 432 1.04 24.49 8.05
N ILE A 433 1.79 25.46 8.56
CA ILE A 433 1.77 25.88 9.96
C ILE A 433 0.65 26.92 10.16
N GLY A 434 -0.14 26.75 11.21
CA GLY A 434 -1.12 27.72 11.65
C GLY A 434 -0.44 28.99 12.16
N ILE A 435 -0.69 30.12 11.52
CA ILE A 435 -0.06 31.42 11.81
C ILE A 435 -0.93 32.31 12.71
N GLY A 436 -2.17 31.92 12.98
CA GLY A 436 -3.06 32.73 13.80
C GLY A 436 -4.26 31.99 14.40
N GLY A 437 -4.97 32.65 15.31
CA GLY A 437 -6.20 32.13 15.92
C GLY A 437 -6.03 30.85 16.71
N GLU A 438 -7.05 30.02 16.70
CA GLU A 438 -7.12 28.75 17.44
C GLU A 438 -6.20 27.66 16.91
N VAL A 439 -5.65 27.85 15.70
CA VAL A 439 -4.80 26.87 15.04
C VAL A 439 -3.31 27.24 15.06
N LYS A 440 -2.95 28.34 15.75
CA LYS A 440 -1.58 28.85 15.81
C LYS A 440 -0.60 27.79 16.32
N GLY A 441 0.41 27.48 15.52
CA GLY A 441 1.48 26.51 15.84
C GLY A 441 1.13 25.06 15.55
N GLU A 442 -0.11 24.73 15.17
CA GLU A 442 -0.48 23.41 14.69
C GLU A 442 -0.17 23.25 13.20
N TYR A 443 0.07 22.02 12.73
CA TYR A 443 0.17 21.74 11.31
C TYR A 443 -1.19 21.31 10.75
N TYR A 444 -1.57 21.84 9.59
CA TYR A 444 -2.85 21.54 8.96
C TYR A 444 -3.09 20.04 8.85
N GLY A 445 -4.27 19.60 9.30
CA GLY A 445 -4.65 18.18 9.30
C GLY A 445 -3.83 17.31 10.26
N LYS A 446 -3.00 17.94 11.10
CA LYS A 446 -2.20 17.29 12.15
C LYS A 446 -1.53 16.01 11.63
N PRO A 447 -0.50 16.11 10.78
CA PRO A 447 0.17 14.93 10.20
C PRO A 447 0.54 13.95 11.29
N TRP A 448 0.14 12.69 11.15
CA TRP A 448 0.53 11.68 12.13
C TRP A 448 2.02 11.30 11.97
N PRO A 449 2.71 10.91 13.05
CA PRO A 449 2.25 10.74 14.44
C PRO A 449 1.84 12.03 15.13
N ALA A 450 0.66 11.96 15.79
CA ALA A 450 0.23 12.95 16.76
C ALA A 450 -0.28 12.18 17.98
N TRP A 451 0.32 12.41 19.14
CA TRP A 451 0.15 11.53 20.28
C TRP A 451 -1.00 11.93 21.21
N ASP A 452 -1.32 13.20 21.19
CA ASP A 452 -2.41 13.79 21.97
C ASP A 452 -2.90 15.09 21.32
N GLU A 453 -3.87 15.71 21.93
CA GLU A 453 -4.49 16.95 21.44
C GLU A 453 -3.54 18.16 21.44
N LYS A 454 -2.53 18.18 22.31
CA LYS A 454 -1.54 19.26 22.42
C LYS A 454 -0.40 19.10 21.41
N HIS A 455 -0.21 17.89 20.88
CA HIS A 455 0.84 17.64 19.89
C HIS A 455 0.50 18.32 18.55
N PRO A 456 1.43 19.09 17.95
CA PRO A 456 1.12 19.91 16.76
C PRO A 456 0.96 19.09 15.47
N GLY A 457 1.38 17.84 15.45
CA GLY A 457 1.56 16.98 14.28
C GLY A 457 3.04 16.81 13.91
N THR A 458 3.36 15.83 13.08
CA THR A 458 4.73 15.49 12.64
C THR A 458 4.83 15.64 11.13
N PRO A 459 5.14 16.83 10.61
CA PRO A 459 5.18 17.08 9.16
C PRO A 459 6.38 16.44 8.48
N ILE A 460 7.50 16.32 9.19
CA ILE A 460 8.73 15.73 8.69
C ILE A 460 9.06 14.53 9.58
N LEU A 461 9.04 13.32 9.00
CA LEU A 461 9.45 12.12 9.72
C LEU A 461 10.97 12.12 9.94
N TYR A 462 11.38 11.68 11.13
CA TYR A 462 12.81 11.56 11.54
C TYR A 462 13.52 12.89 11.73
N ASP A 463 12.80 14.02 11.81
CA ASP A 463 13.37 15.33 12.10
C ASP A 463 13.95 15.37 13.52
N MET A 464 15.27 15.58 13.61
CA MET A 464 16.00 15.70 14.87
C MET A 464 16.28 17.15 15.28
N SER A 465 15.86 18.12 14.48
CA SER A 465 16.04 19.52 14.80
C SER A 465 15.06 20.01 15.87
N LYS A 466 14.04 19.23 16.19
CA LYS A 466 12.99 19.54 17.16
C LYS A 466 12.75 18.38 18.13
N PRO A 467 12.31 18.67 19.37
CA PRO A 467 11.78 17.64 20.27
C PRO A 467 10.52 16.96 19.66
N TYR A 468 10.27 15.70 20.03
CA TYR A 468 9.10 15.01 19.50
C TYR A 468 7.78 15.68 19.92
N ALA A 469 7.72 16.31 21.10
CA ALA A 469 6.56 17.04 21.59
C ALA A 469 6.20 18.28 20.74
N GLU A 470 7.15 18.78 19.95
CA GLU A 470 6.98 19.93 19.04
C GLU A 470 6.84 19.49 17.57
N GLY A 471 6.59 18.20 17.32
CA GLY A 471 6.49 17.65 15.98
C GLY A 471 7.82 17.31 15.31
N GLY A 472 8.89 17.21 16.09
CA GLY A 472 10.15 16.59 15.67
C GLY A 472 9.99 15.10 15.51
N SER A 473 11.00 14.32 15.37
CA SER A 473 10.94 12.88 15.36
C SER A 473 9.69 12.27 14.67
N GLY A 474 9.36 11.02 14.84
CA GLY A 474 8.16 10.51 14.20
C GLY A 474 7.96 9.00 14.32
N PHE A 475 7.03 8.50 13.52
CA PHE A 475 6.61 7.12 13.51
C PHE A 475 7.80 6.16 13.36
N ARG A 476 7.97 5.27 14.35
CA ARG A 476 9.07 4.28 14.42
C ARG A 476 10.44 4.88 14.15
N ASN A 477 10.61 6.12 14.49
CA ASN A 477 11.89 6.76 14.37
C ASN A 477 12.81 6.18 15.40
N ARG A 478 13.50 5.73 15.74
CA ARG A 478 14.41 5.06 16.62
C ARG A 478 15.22 5.97 17.54
N PHE A 479 14.78 7.17 17.75
CA PHE A 479 15.36 8.10 18.68
C PHE A 479 14.87 7.83 20.10
N GLY A 480 15.31 6.71 20.65
CA GLY A 480 15.09 6.37 22.04
C GLY A 480 16.02 7.12 22.98
N LEU A 481 15.99 6.77 24.23
CA LEU A 481 16.90 7.27 25.24
C LEU A 481 18.30 6.66 25.03
N GLU A 482 19.31 7.50 24.79
CA GLU A 482 20.72 7.09 24.71
C GLU A 482 21.52 7.66 25.87
N HIS A 483 22.43 6.87 26.39
CA HIS A 483 23.41 7.29 27.36
C HIS A 483 24.81 6.82 26.93
N ASN A 484 25.72 7.76 26.73
CA ASN A 484 27.07 7.50 26.22
C ASN A 484 27.11 6.69 24.91
N GLY A 485 26.18 7.00 23.99
CA GLY A 485 26.06 6.30 22.70
C GLY A 485 25.42 4.91 22.79
N VAL A 486 24.94 4.50 23.95
CA VAL A 486 24.27 3.22 24.17
C VAL A 486 22.78 3.46 24.42
N SER A 487 21.89 2.83 23.61
CA SER A 487 20.48 2.90 23.85
C SER A 487 20.08 2.21 25.14
N GLN A 488 19.34 2.92 25.99
CA GLN A 488 18.84 2.38 27.26
C GLN A 488 17.68 1.38 27.05
N LEU A 489 17.14 1.31 25.86
CA LEU A 489 16.17 0.31 25.45
C LEU A 489 16.81 -0.96 24.88
N ALA A 490 18.14 -1.00 24.81
CA ALA A 490 18.88 -2.14 24.27
C ALA A 490 18.81 -3.35 25.20
N SER A 491 18.75 -4.53 24.60
CA SER A 491 19.03 -5.80 25.23
C SER A 491 20.42 -6.28 24.82
N GLU A 492 21.23 -6.73 25.75
CA GLU A 492 22.56 -7.29 25.47
C GLU A 492 22.51 -8.53 24.58
N GLU A 493 21.40 -9.26 24.59
CA GLU A 493 21.20 -10.46 23.80
C GLU A 493 20.83 -10.19 22.32
N THR A 494 20.59 -8.95 21.97
CA THR A 494 20.17 -8.60 20.61
C THR A 494 21.32 -8.04 19.79
N THR A 495 21.49 -8.54 18.59
CA THR A 495 22.44 -8.01 17.62
C THR A 495 22.09 -6.61 17.12
N LEU A 496 20.87 -6.16 17.40
CA LEU A 496 20.39 -4.81 17.20
C LEU A 496 20.20 -4.17 18.55
N VAL A 497 20.95 -3.14 18.77
CA VAL A 497 20.83 -2.34 19.99
C VAL A 497 19.38 -1.90 20.17
N GLY A 498 18.80 -2.24 21.29
CA GLY A 498 17.47 -1.81 21.66
C GLY A 498 16.30 -2.62 21.13
N SER A 499 16.49 -3.84 20.71
CA SER A 499 15.38 -4.70 20.29
C SER A 499 15.38 -6.02 21.05
N ALA A 500 14.24 -6.40 21.62
CA ALA A 500 14.05 -7.70 22.24
C ALA A 500 14.04 -8.85 21.21
N ILE A 501 13.87 -8.52 19.93
CA ILE A 501 13.88 -9.47 18.82
C ILE A 501 14.82 -8.99 17.72
N LYS A 502 15.43 -9.93 17.05
CA LYS A 502 16.29 -9.62 15.91
C LYS A 502 15.47 -8.91 14.82
N GLY A 503 15.87 -7.70 14.46
CA GLY A 503 15.12 -6.86 13.52
C GLY A 503 13.94 -6.07 14.12
N GLY A 504 13.55 -6.32 15.37
CA GLY A 504 12.46 -5.62 16.06
C GLY A 504 12.79 -4.18 16.48
N TYR A 505 11.82 -3.50 17.09
CA TYR A 505 11.97 -2.18 17.66
C TYR A 505 11.92 -2.24 19.18
N PRO A 506 12.88 -1.64 19.90
CA PRO A 506 12.77 -1.52 21.33
C PRO A 506 11.60 -0.58 21.68
N GLN A 507 10.97 -0.84 22.83
CA GLN A 507 9.86 -0.02 23.31
C GLN A 507 9.88 0.06 24.83
N ILE A 508 9.31 1.15 25.35
CA ILE A 508 9.06 1.30 26.78
C ILE A 508 7.81 0.51 27.14
N THR A 509 7.96 -0.32 28.16
CA THR A 509 6.88 -1.13 28.75
C THR A 509 6.71 -0.75 30.22
N LYS A 510 5.58 -1.18 30.81
CA LYS A 510 5.30 -0.99 32.24
C LYS A 510 6.43 -1.53 33.13
N GLU A 511 7.07 -2.63 32.72
CA GLU A 511 8.11 -3.30 33.48
C GLU A 511 9.47 -2.57 33.42
N ASN A 512 9.75 -1.90 32.30
CA ASN A 512 11.08 -1.30 32.09
C ASN A 512 11.13 0.22 32.24
N ILE A 513 10.00 0.93 32.29
CA ILE A 513 9.93 2.39 32.25
C ILE A 513 10.73 3.06 33.39
N GLU A 514 10.61 2.57 34.63
CA GLU A 514 11.31 3.15 35.75
C GLU A 514 12.83 3.08 35.58
N LYS A 515 13.33 1.92 35.14
CA LYS A 515 14.74 1.71 34.85
C LYS A 515 15.23 2.56 33.69
N VAL A 516 14.48 2.57 32.58
CA VAL A 516 14.88 3.25 31.33
C VAL A 516 14.88 4.77 31.51
N LEU A 517 13.86 5.32 32.15
CA LEU A 517 13.73 6.78 32.34
C LEU A 517 14.41 7.30 33.61
N GLY A 518 14.88 6.42 34.50
CA GLY A 518 15.45 6.81 35.79
C GLY A 518 14.42 7.55 36.68
N ILE A 519 13.20 7.04 36.73
CA ILE A 519 12.07 7.61 37.48
C ILE A 519 11.50 6.60 38.46
N THR A 520 10.67 7.09 39.39
CA THR A 520 9.86 6.25 40.26
C THR A 520 8.38 6.56 39.99
N LEU A 521 7.58 5.54 39.82
CA LEU A 521 6.13 5.65 39.61
C LEU A 521 5.40 5.37 40.92
N THR A 522 4.27 6.03 41.11
CA THR A 522 3.35 5.71 42.22
C THR A 522 2.59 4.41 41.93
N GLU A 523 2.11 3.76 42.95
CA GLU A 523 1.28 2.55 42.79
C GLU A 523 -0.02 2.85 42.02
N GLU A 524 -0.56 4.06 42.14
CA GLU A 524 -1.70 4.51 41.39
C GLU A 524 -1.40 4.65 39.89
N GLU A 525 -0.25 5.23 39.51
CA GLU A 525 0.21 5.31 38.13
C GLU A 525 0.41 3.90 37.53
N LYS A 526 1.07 3.03 38.29
CA LYS A 526 1.28 1.64 37.89
C LYS A 526 -0.04 0.88 37.67
N ALA A 527 -1.04 1.12 38.53
CA ALA A 527 -2.33 0.46 38.43
C ALA A 527 -3.12 0.88 37.17
N LYS A 528 -3.00 2.14 36.75
CA LYS A 528 -3.66 2.70 35.57
C LYS A 528 -2.96 2.39 34.26
N MET A 529 -1.65 2.17 34.32
CA MET A 529 -0.80 2.04 33.15
C MET A 529 -1.07 0.77 32.36
N GLY A 530 -1.13 0.89 31.05
CA GLY A 530 -1.17 -0.26 30.14
C GLY A 530 0.15 -1.01 30.07
N PRO A 531 0.19 -2.21 29.44
CA PRO A 531 1.38 -3.06 29.43
C PRO A 531 2.55 -2.46 28.62
N SER A 532 2.27 -1.64 27.62
CA SER A 532 3.26 -0.98 26.79
C SER A 532 2.74 0.35 26.29
N TRP A 533 3.60 1.21 25.81
CA TRP A 533 3.24 2.53 25.29
C TRP A 533 2.10 2.50 24.26
N SER A 534 2.09 1.53 23.36
CA SER A 534 1.06 1.42 22.31
C SER A 534 -0.29 0.90 22.82
N MET A 535 -0.30 0.31 24.01
CA MET A 535 -1.49 -0.26 24.65
C MET A 535 -1.83 0.45 25.99
N ASP A 536 -1.31 1.65 26.17
CA ASP A 536 -1.53 2.46 27.36
C ASP A 536 -2.62 3.53 27.14
N TYR A 537 -3.85 3.23 27.55
CA TYR A 537 -4.94 4.21 27.51
C TYR A 537 -4.77 5.35 28.52
N SER A 538 -4.04 5.14 29.61
CA SER A 538 -3.82 6.18 30.61
C SER A 538 -2.95 7.33 30.09
N GLY A 539 -2.14 7.06 29.07
CA GLY A 539 -1.17 8.00 28.52
C GLY A 539 0.01 8.30 29.44
N ILE A 540 0.14 7.61 30.58
CA ILE A 540 1.20 7.85 31.57
C ILE A 540 2.58 7.61 30.94
N ILE A 541 2.73 6.55 30.12
CA ILE A 541 3.99 6.25 29.46
C ILE A 541 4.41 7.42 28.56
N PHE A 542 3.51 8.00 27.80
CA PHE A 542 3.77 9.17 26.96
C PHE A 542 4.15 10.41 27.76
N GLU A 543 3.41 10.71 28.84
CA GLU A 543 3.70 11.88 29.67
C GLU A 543 5.10 11.77 30.30
N LYS A 544 5.45 10.61 30.85
CA LYS A 544 6.78 10.40 31.44
C LYS A 544 7.90 10.48 30.39
N CYS A 545 7.66 9.97 29.20
CA CYS A 545 8.59 10.13 28.07
C CYS A 545 8.73 11.59 27.64
N ARG A 546 7.62 12.34 27.59
CA ARG A 546 7.60 13.76 27.27
C ARG A 546 8.39 14.58 28.28
N GLU A 547 8.20 14.33 29.58
CA GLU A 547 8.98 14.97 30.66
C GLU A 547 10.50 14.75 30.48
N LYS A 548 10.91 13.62 29.93
CA LYS A 548 12.31 13.29 29.67
C LYS A 548 12.81 13.68 28.25
N GLY A 549 11.92 14.21 27.40
CA GLY A 549 12.26 14.59 26.02
C GLY A 549 12.55 13.40 25.09
N VAL A 550 12.07 12.21 25.40
CA VAL A 550 12.32 10.98 24.64
C VAL A 550 11.04 10.39 24.08
N VAL A 551 11.14 9.63 22.99
CA VAL A 551 10.04 8.84 22.45
C VAL A 551 9.97 7.48 23.15
N PRO A 552 8.77 6.87 23.26
CA PRO A 552 8.60 5.61 23.99
C PRO A 552 9.10 4.36 23.23
N TYR A 553 9.81 4.51 22.14
CA TYR A 553 10.30 3.42 21.29
C TYR A 553 11.51 3.86 20.45
N GLY A 554 12.24 2.87 19.94
CA GLY A 554 13.34 3.13 19.03
C GLY A 554 14.70 3.26 19.69
N ASN A 555 15.72 3.42 18.89
CA ASN A 555 17.10 3.52 19.31
C ASN A 555 17.94 4.51 18.46
N ALA A 556 17.34 5.54 17.95
CA ALA A 556 17.97 6.58 17.14
C ALA A 556 18.53 6.14 15.77
N ARG A 557 18.41 4.87 15.39
CA ARG A 557 19.03 4.35 14.17
C ARG A 557 18.01 3.75 13.20
N ALA A 558 18.05 4.19 11.95
CA ALA A 558 17.29 3.56 10.85
C ALA A 558 18.00 2.28 10.39
N ARG A 559 17.22 1.27 10.01
CA ARG A 559 17.76 -0.05 9.64
C ARG A 559 17.77 -0.28 8.15
N ALA A 560 18.93 -0.61 7.59
CA ALA A 560 19.06 -1.12 6.23
C ALA A 560 18.80 -2.63 6.14
N ILE A 561 18.90 -3.35 7.26
CA ILE A 561 18.75 -4.81 7.32
C ILE A 561 17.52 -5.22 8.14
N VAL A 562 16.79 -6.23 7.67
CA VAL A 562 15.64 -6.85 8.36
C VAL A 562 15.79 -8.37 8.28
N TRP A 563 16.24 -9.01 9.35
CA TRP A 563 16.58 -10.45 9.35
C TRP A 563 15.41 -11.38 9.16
N GLU A 564 14.19 -10.91 9.45
CA GLU A 564 12.96 -11.70 9.30
C GLU A 564 12.52 -11.86 7.83
N PHE A 565 13.02 -11.04 6.94
CA PHE A 565 12.67 -11.12 5.52
C PHE A 565 13.49 -12.21 4.80
N LEU A 566 12.94 -12.74 3.72
CA LEU A 566 13.64 -13.71 2.86
C LEU A 566 14.94 -13.15 2.31
N ASP A 567 14.93 -11.87 1.94
CA ASP A 567 16.13 -11.09 1.65
C ASP A 567 16.34 -10.08 2.80
N PRO A 568 17.22 -10.35 3.76
CA PRO A 568 17.48 -9.44 4.88
C PRO A 568 17.91 -8.04 4.45
N ILE A 569 18.74 -7.94 3.40
CA ILE A 569 18.98 -6.71 2.63
C ILE A 569 18.28 -6.83 1.27
N PRO A 570 17.93 -5.72 0.60
CA PRO A 570 17.40 -5.80 -0.76
C PRO A 570 18.38 -6.53 -1.69
N LYS A 571 17.86 -7.46 -2.51
CA LYS A 571 18.65 -8.17 -3.52
C LYS A 571 17.95 -8.12 -4.86
N HIS A 572 18.71 -7.88 -5.92
CA HIS A 572 18.17 -7.97 -7.27
C HIS A 572 17.79 -9.42 -7.58
N ARG A 573 16.59 -9.60 -8.09
CA ARG A 573 16.08 -10.84 -8.65
C ARG A 573 15.35 -10.52 -9.94
N GLU A 574 15.56 -11.35 -10.96
CA GLU A 574 14.83 -11.19 -12.20
C GLU A 574 13.33 -11.40 -12.01
N PRO A 575 12.49 -10.70 -12.79
CA PRO A 575 11.05 -10.97 -12.82
C PRO A 575 10.72 -12.43 -13.10
N VAL A 576 9.53 -12.86 -12.68
CA VAL A 576 9.03 -14.22 -12.95
C VAL A 576 9.13 -14.55 -14.45
N HIS A 577 8.82 -13.59 -15.31
CA HIS A 577 9.05 -13.69 -16.75
C HIS A 577 10.03 -12.59 -17.18
N SER A 578 11.26 -12.95 -17.50
CA SER A 578 12.30 -12.02 -17.96
C SER A 578 12.72 -12.35 -19.40
N PRO A 579 13.00 -11.32 -20.23
CA PRO A 579 13.56 -11.53 -21.56
C PRO A 579 15.05 -11.93 -21.52
N ARG A 580 15.72 -11.81 -20.37
CA ARG A 580 17.14 -12.08 -20.14
C ARG A 580 17.31 -13.40 -19.38
N TRP A 581 17.17 -14.53 -20.11
CA TRP A 581 17.33 -15.86 -19.52
C TRP A 581 18.70 -16.07 -18.87
N ASP A 582 19.75 -15.49 -19.41
CA ASP A 582 21.08 -15.47 -18.81
C ASP A 582 21.08 -14.85 -17.41
N LEU A 583 20.34 -13.76 -17.21
CA LEU A 583 20.22 -13.12 -15.91
C LEU A 583 19.29 -13.87 -14.96
N VAL A 584 18.26 -14.56 -15.48
CA VAL A 584 17.44 -15.45 -14.65
C VAL A 584 18.28 -16.54 -13.98
N GLN A 585 19.25 -17.09 -14.70
CA GLN A 585 20.16 -18.10 -14.13
C GLN A 585 21.06 -17.52 -13.03
N LYS A 586 21.42 -16.26 -13.15
CA LYS A 586 22.31 -15.56 -12.20
C LYS A 586 21.56 -14.95 -11.01
N TYR A 587 20.38 -14.43 -11.26
CA TYR A 587 19.53 -13.75 -10.26
C TYR A 587 18.10 -14.33 -10.25
N PRO A 588 17.93 -15.60 -9.86
CA PRO A 588 16.62 -16.26 -9.94
C PRO A 588 15.59 -15.58 -9.04
N THR A 589 14.34 -15.57 -9.47
CA THR A 589 13.22 -15.13 -8.63
C THR A 589 13.03 -16.09 -7.44
N PHE A 590 12.15 -15.70 -6.50
CA PHE A 590 11.81 -16.59 -5.39
C PHE A 590 11.16 -17.87 -5.90
N ASP A 591 11.54 -19.00 -5.32
CA ASP A 591 10.87 -20.27 -5.47
C ASP A 591 9.72 -20.41 -4.45
N ASP A 592 9.15 -21.60 -4.36
CA ASP A 592 8.09 -21.87 -3.37
C ASP A 592 8.58 -21.60 -1.96
N GLN A 593 7.84 -20.77 -1.24
CA GLN A 593 8.17 -20.37 0.11
C GLN A 593 7.21 -21.03 1.12
N ALA A 594 7.78 -21.69 2.07
CA ALA A 594 7.02 -22.22 3.20
C ALA A 594 6.61 -21.14 4.21
N ARG A 595 7.21 -19.95 4.10
CA ARG A 595 7.09 -18.89 5.08
C ARG A 595 6.77 -17.55 4.40
N ASN A 596 5.75 -16.90 4.92
CA ASN A 596 5.45 -15.50 4.66
C ASN A 596 5.65 -14.69 5.93
N PHE A 597 6.11 -13.45 5.77
CA PHE A 597 6.37 -12.58 6.91
C PHE A 597 5.08 -12.17 7.64
N ARG A 598 4.04 -11.79 6.90
CA ARG A 598 2.82 -11.23 7.49
C ARG A 598 1.57 -12.06 7.29
N VAL A 599 1.52 -12.90 6.29
CA VAL A 599 0.33 -13.70 5.99
C VAL A 599 0.60 -15.17 6.25
N SER A 600 -0.42 -15.88 6.72
CA SER A 600 -0.28 -17.29 7.09
C SER A 600 -0.29 -18.26 5.92
N THR A 601 -0.78 -17.83 4.77
CA THR A 601 -0.77 -18.63 3.55
C THR A 601 0.65 -18.84 3.04
N LYS A 602 0.98 -20.04 2.60
CA LYS A 602 2.23 -20.30 1.92
C LYS A 602 2.35 -19.39 0.69
N PHE A 603 3.50 -18.79 0.55
CA PHE A 603 3.83 -18.09 -0.68
C PHE A 603 4.29 -19.11 -1.72
N LYS A 604 3.68 -19.06 -2.88
CA LYS A 604 4.08 -19.84 -4.03
C LYS A 604 4.25 -18.88 -5.20
N SER A 605 5.48 -18.77 -5.66
CA SER A 605 5.83 -17.99 -6.85
C SER A 605 5.99 -18.90 -8.05
N GLU A 606 5.41 -18.50 -9.14
CA GLU A 606 5.73 -19.15 -10.41
C GLU A 606 7.17 -18.81 -10.78
N GLN A 607 8.02 -19.83 -10.91
CA GLN A 607 9.38 -19.65 -11.38
C GLN A 607 9.46 -19.69 -12.90
N GLN A 608 10.45 -19.00 -13.43
CA GLN A 608 10.77 -19.11 -14.84
C GLN A 608 11.49 -20.46 -15.12
N ALA A 609 10.68 -21.49 -15.39
CA ALA A 609 11.19 -22.86 -15.60
C ALA A 609 11.86 -23.08 -16.97
N LYS A 610 11.62 -22.20 -17.93
CA LYS A 610 12.19 -22.24 -19.28
C LYS A 610 12.43 -20.83 -19.82
N ASP A 611 13.19 -20.73 -20.90
CA ASP A 611 13.37 -19.47 -21.62
C ASP A 611 12.09 -19.09 -22.39
N TRP A 612 11.21 -18.39 -21.70
CA TRP A 612 9.96 -17.89 -22.27
C TRP A 612 10.16 -16.83 -23.36
N SER A 613 11.31 -16.16 -23.40
CA SER A 613 11.57 -15.09 -24.37
C SER A 613 11.61 -15.57 -25.82
N LYS A 614 11.85 -16.87 -26.05
CA LYS A 614 11.81 -17.47 -27.40
C LYS A 614 10.41 -17.51 -27.99
N GLU A 615 9.40 -17.71 -27.15
CA GLU A 615 8.00 -17.81 -27.57
C GLU A 615 7.24 -16.49 -27.34
N PHE A 616 7.61 -15.76 -26.28
CA PHE A 616 7.02 -14.49 -25.86
C PHE A 616 8.09 -13.40 -25.75
N PRO A 617 8.58 -12.87 -26.90
CA PRO A 617 9.78 -12.03 -26.94
C PRO A 617 9.57 -10.57 -26.52
N ILE A 618 8.34 -10.16 -26.20
CA ILE A 618 7.98 -8.79 -25.98
C ILE A 618 7.71 -8.56 -24.50
N VAL A 619 8.36 -7.56 -23.91
CA VAL A 619 8.10 -7.14 -22.54
C VAL A 619 6.74 -6.43 -22.46
N PHE A 620 5.96 -6.81 -21.48
CA PHE A 620 4.60 -6.34 -21.28
C PHE A 620 4.44 -5.67 -19.92
N SER A 621 3.95 -4.43 -19.91
CA SER A 621 3.77 -3.63 -18.69
C SER A 621 2.52 -2.77 -18.71
N THR A 622 2.14 -2.28 -17.53
CA THR A 622 1.00 -1.35 -17.41
C THR A 622 1.39 0.10 -17.68
N GLN A 623 0.37 0.89 -17.99
CA GLN A 623 0.40 2.34 -17.92
C GLN A 623 -0.87 2.87 -17.27
N ARG A 624 -0.83 4.11 -16.79
CA ARG A 624 -2.00 4.81 -16.29
C ARG A 624 -2.58 5.76 -17.34
N VAL A 625 -3.90 5.77 -17.44
CA VAL A 625 -4.67 6.80 -18.16
C VAL A 625 -5.27 7.73 -17.11
N VAL A 626 -4.99 9.03 -17.24
CA VAL A 626 -5.30 10.01 -16.17
C VAL A 626 -6.80 10.21 -15.99
N ASN A 627 -7.55 10.22 -17.08
CA ASN A 627 -9.01 10.39 -17.06
C ASN A 627 -9.78 9.15 -16.61
N LEU A 628 -9.12 7.97 -16.58
CA LEU A 628 -9.68 6.75 -16.01
C LEU A 628 -8.90 6.38 -14.75
N SER A 629 -9.11 7.13 -13.69
CA SER A 629 -8.43 6.93 -12.40
C SER A 629 -8.80 5.59 -11.77
N GLY A 630 -8.07 5.16 -10.75
CA GLY A 630 -8.32 3.89 -10.08
C GLY A 630 -8.37 2.70 -11.03
N ALA A 631 -9.37 1.88 -10.91
CA ALA A 631 -9.63 0.74 -11.79
C ALA A 631 -10.42 1.11 -13.06
N GLY A 632 -10.78 2.38 -13.24
CA GLY A 632 -11.64 2.84 -14.34
C GLY A 632 -13.11 2.43 -14.22
N MET A 633 -13.47 1.81 -13.14
CA MET A 633 -14.79 1.23 -12.91
C MET A 633 -15.88 2.33 -12.89
N ILE A 634 -15.67 3.38 -12.11
CA ILE A 634 -16.58 4.51 -12.00
C ILE A 634 -16.41 5.45 -13.20
N GLU A 635 -15.20 5.75 -13.58
CA GLU A 635 -14.91 6.75 -14.63
C GLU A 635 -15.41 6.32 -16.01
N ARG A 636 -15.50 5.01 -16.30
CA ARG A 636 -16.09 4.51 -17.54
C ARG A 636 -17.61 4.69 -17.61
N THR A 637 -18.25 4.99 -16.49
CA THR A 637 -19.68 5.38 -16.43
C THR A 637 -19.89 6.88 -16.69
N SER A 638 -18.80 7.66 -16.81
CA SER A 638 -18.87 9.07 -17.19
C SER A 638 -18.75 9.24 -18.70
N LYS A 639 -19.76 9.84 -19.32
CA LYS A 639 -19.80 10.15 -20.76
C LYS A 639 -18.57 10.95 -21.19
N TYR A 640 -18.20 11.98 -20.43
CA TYR A 640 -17.09 12.87 -20.76
C TYR A 640 -15.72 12.22 -20.61
N LEU A 641 -15.51 11.44 -19.55
CA LEU A 641 -14.23 10.76 -19.34
C LEU A 641 -14.04 9.62 -20.35
N SER A 642 -15.10 8.92 -20.70
CA SER A 642 -15.08 7.88 -21.73
C SER A 642 -14.77 8.44 -23.12
N ALA A 643 -15.27 9.64 -23.46
CA ALA A 643 -14.96 10.29 -24.73
C ALA A 643 -13.46 10.63 -24.89
N ILE A 644 -12.75 10.92 -23.79
CA ILE A 644 -11.30 11.18 -23.80
C ILE A 644 -10.48 9.90 -24.07
N THR A 645 -10.97 8.75 -23.60
CA THR A 645 -10.34 7.43 -23.86
C THR A 645 -11.42 6.46 -24.34
N PRO A 646 -11.77 6.54 -25.62
CA PRO A 646 -13.00 5.96 -26.16
C PRO A 646 -12.94 4.45 -26.35
N GLU A 647 -11.77 3.82 -26.24
CA GLU A 647 -11.61 2.37 -26.36
C GLU A 647 -10.33 1.89 -25.65
N MET A 648 -10.27 0.58 -25.39
CA MET A 648 -9.09 -0.08 -24.87
C MET A 648 -8.00 -0.21 -25.93
N PHE A 649 -6.76 0.08 -25.54
CA PHE A 649 -5.61 0.08 -26.44
C PHE A 649 -4.31 -0.40 -25.78
N ALA A 650 -3.32 -0.71 -26.59
CA ALA A 650 -1.93 -0.85 -26.17
C ALA A 650 -1.04 0.07 -27.00
N ASN A 651 -0.09 0.72 -26.34
CA ASN A 651 0.98 1.45 -27.02
C ASN A 651 2.03 0.48 -27.50
N VAL A 652 2.29 0.50 -28.80
CA VAL A 652 3.24 -0.36 -29.50
C VAL A 652 4.20 0.50 -30.32
N ASN A 653 5.49 0.21 -30.24
CA ASN A 653 6.44 0.90 -31.11
C ASN A 653 6.13 0.60 -32.59
N PRO A 654 6.12 1.59 -33.50
CA PRO A 654 5.80 1.38 -34.90
C PRO A 654 6.67 0.30 -35.58
N GLU A 655 7.96 0.24 -35.26
CA GLU A 655 8.89 -0.78 -35.80
C GLU A 655 8.43 -2.19 -35.37
N LEU A 656 8.10 -2.37 -34.09
CA LEU A 656 7.58 -3.63 -33.55
C LEU A 656 6.26 -4.01 -34.24
N ALA A 657 5.31 -3.09 -34.31
CA ALA A 657 3.99 -3.35 -34.88
C ALA A 657 4.07 -3.78 -36.34
N LEU A 658 4.86 -3.07 -37.15
CA LEU A 658 5.05 -3.36 -38.57
C LEU A 658 5.74 -4.72 -38.80
N LYS A 659 6.67 -5.12 -37.92
CA LYS A 659 7.27 -6.46 -37.96
C LYS A 659 6.22 -7.58 -37.91
N TYR A 660 5.10 -7.36 -37.22
CA TYR A 660 3.99 -8.31 -37.11
C TYR A 660 2.84 -7.99 -38.10
N GLY A 661 3.05 -7.07 -39.05
CA GLY A 661 2.02 -6.70 -40.03
C GLY A 661 0.83 -5.92 -39.45
N ILE A 662 1.03 -5.29 -38.28
CA ILE A 662 -0.01 -4.55 -37.55
C ILE A 662 0.16 -3.05 -37.85
N LYS A 663 -0.87 -2.42 -38.41
CA LYS A 663 -0.92 -0.99 -38.66
C LYS A 663 -1.43 -0.24 -37.41
N ASP A 664 -1.21 1.08 -37.41
CA ASP A 664 -1.84 1.92 -36.41
C ASP A 664 -3.35 1.75 -36.43
N ARG A 665 -3.92 1.54 -35.25
CA ARG A 665 -5.37 1.27 -35.01
C ARG A 665 -5.90 -0.08 -35.50
N ASP A 666 -5.06 -1.00 -35.98
CA ASP A 666 -5.50 -2.39 -36.16
C ASP A 666 -5.84 -3.04 -34.81
N MET A 667 -6.74 -3.99 -34.81
CA MET A 667 -6.93 -4.90 -33.67
C MET A 667 -5.81 -5.92 -33.62
N MET A 668 -5.37 -6.26 -32.41
CA MET A 668 -4.35 -7.28 -32.19
C MET A 668 -4.67 -8.14 -30.96
N TRP A 669 -4.24 -9.39 -31.01
CA TRP A 669 -4.18 -10.28 -29.88
C TRP A 669 -2.85 -10.09 -29.13
N ILE A 670 -2.93 -10.09 -27.82
CA ILE A 670 -1.78 -10.18 -26.90
C ILE A 670 -1.93 -11.51 -26.15
N HIS A 671 -0.96 -12.39 -26.31
CA HIS A 671 -0.92 -13.71 -25.66
C HIS A 671 0.09 -13.72 -24.53
N SER A 672 -0.22 -14.39 -23.44
CA SER A 672 0.68 -14.57 -22.29
C SER A 672 1.19 -16.00 -22.15
N PRO A 673 2.32 -16.21 -21.44
CA PRO A 673 2.81 -17.54 -21.10
C PRO A 673 1.82 -18.40 -20.30
N GLN A 674 0.86 -17.79 -19.61
CA GLN A 674 -0.19 -18.48 -18.86
C GLN A 674 -1.30 -19.08 -19.73
N GLY A 675 -1.19 -18.95 -21.07
CA GLY A 675 -2.18 -19.47 -22.02
C GLY A 675 -3.42 -18.61 -22.15
N THR A 676 -3.47 -17.44 -21.53
CA THR A 676 -4.53 -16.44 -21.69
C THR A 676 -4.20 -15.44 -22.79
N LYS A 677 -5.22 -14.79 -23.32
CA LYS A 677 -5.05 -13.76 -24.36
C LYS A 677 -6.10 -12.65 -24.22
N ILE A 678 -5.77 -11.48 -24.75
CA ILE A 678 -6.66 -10.32 -24.80
C ILE A 678 -6.63 -9.70 -26.20
N LYS A 679 -7.74 -9.08 -26.60
CA LYS A 679 -7.89 -8.43 -27.91
C LYS A 679 -8.04 -6.94 -27.73
N VAL A 680 -7.08 -6.14 -28.22
CA VAL A 680 -7.01 -4.70 -28.00
C VAL A 680 -6.61 -3.94 -29.26
N ARG A 681 -6.89 -2.62 -29.28
CA ARG A 681 -6.45 -1.71 -30.33
C ARG A 681 -4.96 -1.45 -30.24
N CYS A 682 -4.25 -1.50 -31.36
CA CYS A 682 -2.84 -1.12 -31.45
C CYS A 682 -2.73 0.39 -31.69
N TYR A 683 -2.07 1.13 -30.79
CA TYR A 683 -1.71 2.51 -31.02
C TYR A 683 -0.21 2.63 -31.19
N HIS A 684 0.22 3.12 -32.35
CA HIS A 684 1.63 3.37 -32.61
C HIS A 684 2.16 4.49 -31.71
N SER A 685 3.22 4.19 -30.96
CA SER A 685 3.78 5.14 -30.00
C SER A 685 5.28 4.94 -29.83
N GLN A 686 6.05 6.03 -29.92
CA GLN A 686 7.48 6.04 -29.60
C GLN A 686 7.76 6.17 -28.09
N MET A 687 6.74 6.22 -27.27
CA MET A 687 6.88 6.18 -25.80
C MET A 687 7.53 4.86 -25.34
N VAL A 688 7.28 3.78 -26.08
CA VAL A 688 7.83 2.45 -25.84
C VAL A 688 8.90 2.10 -26.86
N THR A 689 9.87 1.28 -26.47
CA THR A 689 10.91 0.73 -27.34
C THR A 689 10.40 -0.48 -28.15
N PRO A 690 11.09 -0.90 -29.24
CA PRO A 690 10.65 -2.01 -30.08
C PRO A 690 10.59 -3.39 -29.40
N ASP A 691 11.13 -3.54 -28.21
CA ASP A 691 11.15 -4.76 -27.42
C ASP A 691 10.01 -4.85 -26.39
N ARG A 692 9.11 -3.85 -26.35
CA ARG A 692 8.07 -3.78 -25.33
C ARG A 692 6.77 -3.13 -25.79
N ILE A 693 5.70 -3.45 -25.07
CA ILE A 693 4.40 -2.79 -25.16
C ILE A 693 3.91 -2.38 -23.77
N CYS A 694 3.04 -1.38 -23.70
CA CYS A 694 2.35 -1.05 -22.47
C CYS A 694 0.88 -0.71 -22.73
N MET A 695 0.01 -1.02 -21.76
CA MET A 695 -1.41 -0.79 -21.92
C MET A 695 -2.07 -0.34 -20.59
N PRO A 696 -3.21 0.38 -20.67
CA PRO A 696 -3.99 0.72 -19.48
C PRO A 696 -4.56 -0.54 -18.81
N TYR A 697 -4.70 -0.49 -17.50
CA TYR A 697 -5.36 -1.56 -16.71
C TYR A 697 -6.83 -1.20 -16.36
N ASN A 698 -7.34 -0.11 -16.91
CA ASN A 698 -8.57 0.56 -16.47
C ASN A 698 -9.84 0.06 -17.20
N PHE A 699 -9.77 -1.03 -17.94
CA PHE A 699 -10.89 -1.55 -18.72
C PHE A 699 -11.34 -2.94 -18.24
N ALA A 700 -12.61 -3.22 -18.46
CA ALA A 700 -13.23 -4.52 -18.23
C ALA A 700 -14.56 -4.61 -19.04
N GLY A 701 -15.26 -5.72 -18.91
CA GLY A 701 -16.50 -6.00 -19.65
C GLY A 701 -16.30 -6.90 -20.87
N ILE A 702 -15.05 -7.18 -21.21
CA ILE A 702 -14.65 -8.20 -22.18
C ILE A 702 -13.68 -9.16 -21.52
N MET A 703 -13.77 -10.43 -21.82
CA MET A 703 -12.90 -11.47 -21.29
C MET A 703 -12.45 -12.40 -22.41
N GLN A 704 -11.16 -12.33 -22.76
CA GLN A 704 -10.54 -13.14 -23.81
C GLN A 704 -11.31 -13.09 -25.16
N GLY A 705 -11.73 -11.91 -25.57
CA GLY A 705 -12.49 -11.66 -26.79
C GLY A 705 -13.99 -11.91 -26.68
N VAL A 706 -14.49 -12.34 -25.51
CA VAL A 706 -15.92 -12.55 -25.28
C VAL A 706 -16.54 -11.30 -24.65
N ASP A 707 -17.58 -10.76 -25.28
CA ASP A 707 -18.35 -9.65 -24.77
C ASP A 707 -19.24 -10.09 -23.61
N LEU A 708 -19.07 -9.48 -22.43
CA LEU A 708 -19.88 -9.73 -21.25
C LEU A 708 -20.96 -8.65 -21.03
N SER A 709 -21.09 -7.70 -21.94
CA SER A 709 -21.95 -6.53 -21.74
C SER A 709 -23.45 -6.86 -21.55
N ALA A 710 -23.91 -7.97 -22.12
CA ALA A 710 -25.27 -8.45 -21.91
C ALA A 710 -25.60 -8.93 -20.50
N ARG A 711 -24.56 -9.04 -19.63
CA ARG A 711 -24.72 -9.42 -18.23
C ARG A 711 -24.93 -8.23 -17.28
N TYR A 712 -24.70 -6.99 -17.76
CA TYR A 712 -25.04 -5.81 -16.98
C TYR A 712 -26.56 -5.68 -16.84
N PRO A 713 -27.06 -5.32 -15.65
CA PRO A 713 -28.44 -4.90 -15.51
C PRO A 713 -28.76 -3.75 -16.48
N GLU A 714 -30.03 -3.70 -16.93
CA GLU A 714 -30.48 -2.66 -17.86
C GLU A 714 -30.14 -1.25 -17.35
N GLY A 715 -29.59 -0.41 -18.24
CA GLY A 715 -29.20 0.97 -17.93
C GLY A 715 -27.89 1.14 -17.11
N THR A 716 -27.18 0.05 -16.77
CA THR A 716 -25.97 0.12 -15.91
C THR A 716 -24.66 -0.14 -16.65
N LYS A 717 -24.72 -0.46 -17.94
CA LYS A 717 -23.53 -0.70 -18.76
C LYS A 717 -22.67 0.57 -18.84
N PRO A 718 -21.35 0.48 -18.60
CA PRO A 718 -20.44 1.61 -18.82
C PRO A 718 -20.43 2.08 -20.28
N TYR A 719 -20.12 3.35 -20.52
CA TYR A 719 -20.00 3.93 -21.88
C TYR A 719 -18.92 3.27 -22.73
N VAL A 720 -17.87 2.74 -22.10
CA VAL A 720 -16.80 1.99 -22.77
C VAL A 720 -16.53 0.69 -22.05
N ILE A 721 -16.32 -0.38 -22.80
CA ILE A 721 -15.87 -1.68 -22.31
C ILE A 721 -14.59 -2.08 -23.02
N GLY A 722 -13.87 -3.00 -22.44
CA GLY A 722 -12.62 -3.52 -23.03
C GLY A 722 -12.09 -4.70 -22.27
N GLU A 723 -11.00 -5.25 -22.77
CA GLU A 723 -10.25 -6.30 -22.09
C GLU A 723 -9.52 -5.78 -20.87
N SER A 724 -9.41 -6.61 -19.84
CA SER A 724 -8.55 -6.27 -18.70
C SER A 724 -7.11 -6.72 -18.94
N TYR A 725 -6.16 -5.81 -18.68
CA TYR A 725 -4.74 -6.15 -18.59
C TYR A 725 -4.48 -7.38 -17.69
N ASN A 726 -5.24 -7.49 -16.61
CA ASN A 726 -5.06 -8.50 -15.57
C ASN A 726 -5.40 -9.93 -16.01
N THR A 727 -6.00 -10.10 -17.19
CA THR A 727 -6.23 -11.39 -17.81
C THR A 727 -4.93 -12.07 -18.23
N VAL A 728 -3.90 -11.30 -18.59
CA VAL A 728 -2.62 -11.79 -19.15
C VAL A 728 -1.43 -11.58 -18.21
N THR A 729 -1.67 -11.25 -16.95
CA THR A 729 -0.60 -11.11 -15.92
C THR A 729 -0.06 -12.47 -15.49
N ASN A 730 1.22 -12.49 -15.07
CA ASN A 730 1.86 -13.68 -14.52
C ASN A 730 1.42 -14.01 -13.08
N TYR A 731 1.90 -15.10 -12.50
CA TYR A 731 1.59 -15.55 -11.15
C TYR A 731 2.62 -15.12 -10.08
N GLY A 732 3.47 -14.16 -10.39
CA GLY A 732 4.46 -13.63 -9.46
C GLY A 732 3.85 -12.79 -8.34
N PHE A 733 4.35 -12.98 -7.14
CA PHE A 733 3.96 -12.24 -5.95
C PHE A 733 5.16 -11.88 -5.10
N ASP A 734 5.08 -10.72 -4.46
CA ASP A 734 6.02 -10.39 -3.39
C ASP A 734 5.76 -11.26 -2.15
N PRO A 735 6.78 -11.95 -1.59
CA PRO A 735 6.58 -12.91 -0.50
C PRO A 735 6.21 -12.27 0.84
N VAL A 736 6.38 -10.97 0.99
CA VAL A 736 6.07 -10.25 2.23
C VAL A 736 4.66 -9.66 2.20
N THR A 737 4.31 -8.97 1.12
CA THR A 737 3.04 -8.24 0.98
C THR A 737 2.01 -8.98 0.16
N GLN A 738 2.43 -9.99 -0.59
CA GLN A 738 1.62 -10.70 -1.60
C GLN A 738 1.07 -9.81 -2.72
N ILE A 739 1.66 -8.63 -2.93
CA ILE A 739 1.33 -7.82 -4.08
C ILE A 739 1.75 -8.53 -5.37
N SER A 740 0.88 -8.51 -6.37
CA SER A 740 1.14 -9.18 -7.65
C SER A 740 2.15 -8.41 -8.49
N GLU A 741 2.87 -9.14 -9.36
CA GLU A 741 3.75 -8.55 -10.36
C GLU A 741 2.94 -8.11 -11.57
N PHE A 742 2.77 -6.79 -11.72
CA PHE A 742 2.02 -6.19 -12.83
C PHE A 742 2.91 -5.54 -13.90
N ASN A 743 4.14 -5.18 -13.57
CA ASN A 743 4.96 -4.29 -14.39
C ASN A 743 6.08 -4.98 -15.17
N ALA A 744 6.19 -6.30 -15.04
CA ALA A 744 7.17 -7.10 -15.77
C ALA A 744 6.55 -8.43 -16.18
N GLY A 745 6.04 -8.51 -17.38
CA GLY A 745 5.53 -9.73 -18.01
C GLY A 745 6.16 -9.92 -19.39
N LEU A 746 5.93 -11.09 -19.98
CA LEU A 746 6.25 -11.37 -21.37
C LEU A 746 4.97 -11.64 -22.15
N CYS A 747 4.99 -11.27 -23.43
CA CYS A 747 3.90 -11.54 -24.35
C CYS A 747 4.39 -11.75 -25.79
N ARG A 748 3.49 -12.26 -26.61
CA ARG A 748 3.59 -12.19 -28.08
C ARG A 748 2.34 -11.51 -28.62
N ILE A 749 2.45 -10.87 -29.77
CA ILE A 749 1.36 -10.19 -30.45
C ILE A 749 1.09 -10.80 -31.81
N GLU A 750 -0.15 -10.70 -32.25
CA GLU A 750 -0.54 -11.06 -33.63
C GLU A 750 -1.68 -10.14 -34.08
N LYS A 751 -1.78 -9.91 -35.39
CA LYS A 751 -2.90 -9.15 -35.95
C LYS A 751 -4.21 -9.90 -35.71
N ALA A 752 -5.25 -9.17 -35.36
CA ALA A 752 -6.60 -9.70 -35.12
C ALA A 752 -7.62 -9.07 -36.06
N GLU A 753 -8.72 -9.79 -36.31
CA GLU A 753 -9.89 -9.25 -36.98
C GLU A 753 -10.62 -8.21 -36.07
N GLU A 754 -11.32 -7.26 -36.69
CA GLU A 754 -12.14 -6.32 -35.95
C GLU A 754 -13.16 -7.02 -35.05
N ASN A 755 -13.55 -6.35 -33.98
CA ASN A 755 -14.62 -6.86 -33.11
C ASN A 755 -15.95 -6.84 -33.86
N THR A 756 -16.74 -7.88 -33.63
CA THR A 756 -18.12 -7.98 -34.15
C THR A 756 -19.14 -7.23 -33.27
N PHE A 757 -18.69 -6.69 -32.14
CA PHE A 757 -19.50 -5.96 -31.16
C PHE A 757 -18.88 -4.58 -30.86
N LYS A 758 -19.71 -3.67 -30.36
CA LYS A 758 -19.28 -2.31 -30.06
C LYS A 758 -18.53 -2.23 -28.74
N THR A 759 -17.34 -1.67 -28.76
CA THR A 759 -16.47 -1.50 -27.60
C THR A 759 -16.06 -0.06 -27.36
N SER A 760 -16.10 0.74 -28.41
CA SER A 760 -15.68 2.12 -28.41
C SER A 760 -16.86 3.06 -28.15
N PHE A 761 -16.62 4.13 -27.40
CA PHE A 761 -17.58 5.20 -27.19
C PHE A 761 -18.14 5.74 -28.53
N PHE A 762 -17.29 5.99 -29.50
CA PHE A 762 -17.71 6.53 -30.80
C PHE A 762 -18.50 5.54 -31.67
N HIS A 763 -18.33 4.26 -31.48
CA HIS A 763 -19.14 3.25 -32.15
C HIS A 763 -20.59 3.26 -31.65
N GLU A 764 -20.80 3.62 -30.40
CA GLU A 764 -22.11 3.54 -29.75
C GLU A 764 -22.81 4.90 -29.72
N TYR A 765 -22.10 5.97 -29.42
CA TYR A 765 -22.67 7.30 -29.18
C TYR A 765 -22.29 8.33 -30.27
N GLY A 766 -21.23 8.12 -31.04
CA GLY A 766 -20.74 8.99 -32.07
C GLY A 766 -20.03 10.25 -31.54
N GLU A 767 -19.42 10.99 -32.46
CA GLU A 767 -18.64 12.19 -32.12
C GLU A 767 -19.50 13.34 -31.59
N ARG A 768 -20.75 13.48 -32.10
CA ARG A 768 -21.67 14.53 -31.65
C ARG A 768 -22.03 14.40 -30.19
N ASP A 769 -22.26 13.16 -29.74
CA ASP A 769 -22.57 12.89 -28.34
C ASP A 769 -21.36 13.13 -27.43
N ALA A 770 -20.16 12.83 -27.91
CA ALA A 770 -18.93 13.11 -27.19
C ALA A 770 -18.74 14.60 -26.91
N MET A 771 -19.24 15.47 -27.81
CA MET A 771 -19.14 16.93 -27.67
C MET A 771 -20.36 17.56 -26.97
N GLY A 772 -21.27 16.75 -26.43
CA GLY A 772 -22.46 17.26 -25.72
C GLY A 772 -23.49 17.94 -26.58
N LYS A 773 -23.49 17.70 -27.88
CA LYS A 773 -24.54 18.15 -28.80
C LYS A 773 -25.55 17.03 -28.93
N GLU A 774 -26.77 17.30 -28.52
CA GLU A 774 -27.95 16.43 -28.77
C GLU A 774 -28.22 16.22 -30.25
#